data_70d4a8407216a2657be3dc9ebe9ea881
#
_entry.id   70d4a8407216a2657be3dc9ebe9ea881
#
_cell.length_a   1.000
_cell.length_b   1.000
_cell.length_c   1.000
_cell.angle_alpha   90.00
_cell.angle_beta   90.00
_cell.angle_gamma   90.00
#
_symmetry.space_group_name_H-M   'P 1'
#
loop_
_entity.id
_entity.type
_entity.pdbx_description
1 polymer ?
#
loop_
_entity_poly.entity_id
_entity_poly.type
_entity_poly.pdbx_seq_one_letter_code
_entity_poly.pdbx_strand_id
1 'polypeptide(L)'
;VKRTLYVLVLFSLLVGLGLAGTNQGSVSAEGAELQIKDIAGKNTYLMSDGSMWSLIDGRHSIRTPGSVAAISGYEYGGIGMTQDGRLVEWGIGKGPQVVPGTSGVKQISGSYWLKSDGTVWSGNVKVNNLSGIRLIANADQELAALSSSGELLLEDNYKNDQFKKLGIVESPASVKSMTVHSGRVALLHDNGDVVVYETSNFDDNGRIIPVTVAQQAAHIVYVSNEPTDLLIVTLQDGTVWTTGTYKDRWKLKEQISGLSGIVRTSIYGNAKDLSEGFYAQRSDGSWVHHKDGQNKNVDVPVVKSLSVAISNATPYVGESLEVSIQENYTNGAKIKVPVKDASIEIEKPYLLSVQKNGTLKSAGVGKTQITVTSGGQSKSVTVSSSLRNNLKYAKQVNGNVMVPAKAVIQALGGTYSAKSGGVEAKFGQTMLSFKAGSNQAKLNESSICLKAVPMNDKGELLIPASLLSDALGAKTTWDAKWKQAHISLGTDATLTVVSSETAGLIKKAMQGNLAKFIGRTYWVNEFEDLERFSKLTVTDVLPDDKGEFNVIFKTASGKTVKSYPMRSSEVTQLFADRSSLLTYDPYKKYKWSASIWKQIKAGQVSLGMTKEQVQLSWGNPAAKDITSGGGKTIETWGYSNFNIVSFVNGKAILIIM
;
A
#
# COMPACT_ATOMS: atom_id res chain seq x y z
N VAL A 1 56.68 1.48 -48.81
CA VAL A 1 55.50 2.00 -49.47
C VAL A 1 54.37 2.10 -48.44
N LYS A 2 53.99 3.33 -48.13
CA LYS A 2 52.91 3.75 -47.22
C LYS A 2 51.52 3.32 -47.73
N ARG A 3 50.59 2.94 -46.86
CA ARG A 3 49.19 3.25 -47.00
C ARG A 3 48.50 3.39 -45.64
N THR A 4 48.16 4.62 -45.37
CA THR A 4 47.28 5.12 -44.31
C THR A 4 45.84 4.81 -44.70
N LEU A 5 45.05 4.28 -43.77
CA LEU A 5 43.61 4.13 -43.96
C LEU A 5 42.85 5.06 -42.98
N TYR A 6 42.20 6.08 -43.54
CA TYR A 6 41.25 6.95 -42.83
C TYR A 6 39.90 6.27 -42.81
N VAL A 7 39.26 6.20 -41.64
CA VAL A 7 37.83 5.85 -41.50
C VAL A 7 37.05 7.16 -41.35
N LEU A 8 36.24 7.44 -42.32
CA LEU A 8 35.26 8.54 -42.33
C LEU A 8 34.05 8.14 -41.46
N VAL A 9 33.68 9.01 -40.52
CA VAL A 9 32.38 8.97 -39.84
C VAL A 9 31.43 9.87 -40.61
N LEU A 10 30.38 9.30 -41.23
CA LEU A 10 29.30 10.03 -41.84
C LEU A 10 28.23 10.39 -40.79
N PHE A 11 28.04 11.68 -40.59
CA PHE A 11 26.83 12.24 -39.97
C PHE A 11 25.73 12.34 -41.01
N SER A 12 24.60 11.70 -40.83
CA SER A 12 23.38 11.98 -41.58
C SER A 12 22.37 12.68 -40.67
N LEU A 13 22.18 13.95 -40.94
CA LEU A 13 21.09 14.78 -40.41
C LEU A 13 19.79 14.40 -41.15
N LEU A 14 18.74 14.04 -40.45
CA LEU A 14 17.39 14.01 -40.98
C LEU A 14 16.48 14.83 -40.06
N VAL A 15 16.08 15.98 -40.60
CA VAL A 15 15.00 16.82 -40.05
C VAL A 15 13.68 16.25 -40.53
N GLY A 16 12.78 15.98 -39.62
CA GLY A 16 11.39 15.62 -39.90
C GLY A 16 10.47 16.13 -38.80
N LEU A 17 9.73 17.18 -39.10
CA LEU A 17 8.63 17.67 -38.25
C LEU A 17 7.48 16.65 -38.19
N GLY A 18 6.88 16.50 -37.01
CA GLY A 18 5.61 15.78 -36.85
C GLY A 18 5.19 15.68 -35.41
N LEU A 19 4.23 16.47 -35.04
CA LEU A 19 3.50 16.50 -33.75
C LEU A 19 2.89 15.15 -33.38
N ALA A 20 3.09 14.72 -32.12
CA ALA A 20 2.04 14.19 -31.25
C ALA A 20 2.69 13.69 -29.94
N GLY A 21 2.23 14.20 -28.83
CA GLY A 21 2.71 13.78 -27.49
C GLY A 21 2.39 12.32 -27.20
N THR A 22 3.45 11.57 -26.97
CA THR A 22 3.37 10.29 -26.30
C THR A 22 4.37 10.33 -25.14
N ASN A 23 3.90 10.04 -23.93
CA ASN A 23 4.72 9.75 -22.77
C ASN A 23 5.72 8.65 -23.14
N GLN A 24 6.93 9.01 -23.48
CA GLN A 24 8.03 8.06 -23.51
C GLN A 24 8.52 7.87 -22.09
N GLY A 25 8.13 6.74 -21.50
CA GLY A 25 8.90 6.15 -20.42
C GLY A 25 10.34 5.95 -20.93
N SER A 26 11.31 6.40 -20.17
CA SER A 26 12.72 6.17 -20.43
C SER A 26 12.97 4.68 -20.63
N VAL A 27 13.17 4.26 -21.86
CA VAL A 27 13.74 2.96 -22.19
C VAL A 27 15.18 3.02 -21.71
N SER A 28 15.49 2.33 -20.62
CA SER A 28 16.87 2.07 -20.22
C SER A 28 17.57 1.33 -21.36
N ALA A 29 18.72 1.85 -21.77
CA ALA A 29 19.58 1.18 -22.74
C ALA A 29 19.81 -0.27 -22.28
N GLU A 30 19.52 -1.23 -23.13
CA GLU A 30 19.88 -2.63 -22.94
C GLU A 30 21.38 -2.76 -22.75
N GLY A 31 21.84 -3.34 -21.60
CA GLY A 31 22.98 -4.20 -21.64
C GLY A 31 24.23 -3.88 -20.83
N ALA A 32 24.34 -2.84 -20.04
CA ALA A 32 25.47 -2.77 -19.08
C ALA A 32 25.02 -3.36 -17.74
N GLU A 33 25.58 -4.50 -17.35
CA GLU A 33 25.35 -5.10 -16.05
C GLU A 33 25.73 -4.10 -14.94
N LEU A 34 24.83 -3.84 -14.02
CA LEU A 34 25.02 -2.89 -12.93
C LEU A 34 26.16 -3.39 -12.02
N GLN A 35 27.22 -2.60 -11.88
CA GLN A 35 28.39 -2.95 -11.08
C GLN A 35 28.56 -2.01 -9.90
N ILE A 36 29.24 -2.48 -8.85
CA ILE A 36 29.67 -1.64 -7.74
C ILE A 36 30.90 -0.85 -8.19
N LYS A 37 30.77 0.47 -8.28
CA LYS A 37 31.84 1.39 -8.62
C LYS A 37 32.75 1.69 -7.43
N ASP A 38 32.16 1.84 -6.25
CA ASP A 38 32.89 2.16 -5.01
C ASP A 38 32.15 1.65 -3.78
N ILE A 39 32.89 1.42 -2.69
CA ILE A 39 32.36 1.02 -1.39
C ILE A 39 32.93 1.96 -0.33
N ALA A 40 32.06 2.49 0.53
CA ALA A 40 32.44 3.31 1.67
C ALA A 40 31.73 2.83 2.94
N GLY A 41 32.46 2.85 4.06
CA GLY A 41 31.93 2.37 5.33
C GLY A 41 31.56 0.88 5.31
N LYS A 42 30.63 0.45 6.18
CA LYS A 42 30.29 -0.98 6.32
C LYS A 42 29.45 -1.52 5.17
N ASN A 43 28.56 -0.74 4.60
CA ASN A 43 27.58 -1.26 3.63
C ASN A 43 27.04 -0.16 2.70
N THR A 44 27.86 0.81 2.31
CA THR A 44 27.44 1.83 1.34
C THR A 44 28.14 1.58 0.02
N TYR A 45 27.37 1.38 -1.02
CA TYR A 45 27.83 1.09 -2.38
C TYR A 45 27.46 2.23 -3.33
N LEU A 46 28.40 2.70 -4.10
CA LEU A 46 28.16 3.53 -5.28
C LEU A 46 28.13 2.61 -6.50
N MET A 47 27.06 2.70 -7.27
CA MET A 47 26.87 1.86 -8.44
C MET A 47 27.40 2.55 -9.71
N SER A 48 27.63 1.77 -10.77
CA SER A 48 28.13 2.25 -12.05
C SER A 48 27.20 3.27 -12.73
N ASP A 49 25.89 3.22 -12.45
CA ASP A 49 24.89 4.18 -12.92
C ASP A 49 24.79 5.47 -12.08
N GLY A 50 25.64 5.60 -11.05
CA GLY A 50 25.63 6.71 -10.10
C GLY A 50 24.55 6.60 -9.02
N SER A 51 23.79 5.52 -8.96
CA SER A 51 22.92 5.23 -7.83
C SER A 51 23.74 4.80 -6.62
N MET A 52 23.15 4.98 -5.44
CA MET A 52 23.82 4.66 -4.18
C MET A 52 22.95 3.73 -3.35
N TRP A 53 23.58 2.78 -2.70
CA TRP A 53 22.98 1.85 -1.76
C TRP A 53 23.61 2.01 -0.39
N SER A 54 22.82 2.08 0.64
CA SER A 54 23.31 2.01 2.02
C SER A 54 22.44 1.06 2.82
N LEU A 55 23.06 0.10 3.50
CA LEU A 55 22.44 -0.80 4.45
C LEU A 55 22.87 -0.36 5.85
N ILE A 56 22.17 0.59 6.43
CA ILE A 56 22.40 1.00 7.81
C ILE A 56 21.54 0.09 8.72
N ASP A 57 22.17 -0.59 9.68
CA ASP A 57 21.56 -1.49 10.67
C ASP A 57 20.79 -2.70 10.11
N GLY A 58 21.07 -3.14 8.89
CA GLY A 58 20.38 -4.28 8.27
C GLY A 58 18.87 -4.07 8.06
N ARG A 59 18.34 -2.89 8.35
CA ARG A 59 16.90 -2.60 8.32
C ARG A 59 16.48 -1.54 7.31
N HIS A 60 17.39 -0.67 6.84
CA HIS A 60 17.07 0.43 5.95
C HIS A 60 18.01 0.46 4.76
N SER A 61 17.48 0.18 3.58
CA SER A 61 18.22 0.36 2.33
C SER A 61 17.77 1.66 1.69
N ILE A 62 18.73 2.44 1.26
CA ILE A 62 18.49 3.71 0.60
C ILE A 62 18.99 3.58 -0.83
N ARG A 63 18.07 3.62 -1.79
CA ARG A 63 18.40 3.77 -3.20
C ARG A 63 18.21 5.22 -3.60
N THR A 64 19.25 5.86 -4.14
CA THR A 64 19.08 7.14 -4.81
C THR A 64 19.02 6.96 -6.32
N PRO A 65 18.21 7.76 -7.02
CA PRO A 65 18.36 7.90 -8.47
C PRO A 65 19.76 8.43 -8.79
N GLY A 66 20.37 7.92 -9.85
CA GLY A 66 21.74 8.21 -10.22
C GLY A 66 22.04 9.70 -10.33
N SER A 67 23.16 10.12 -9.76
CA SER A 67 23.91 11.35 -10.01
C SER A 67 25.14 11.45 -9.11
N VAL A 68 25.40 10.48 -8.25
CA VAL A 68 26.53 10.48 -7.32
C VAL A 68 27.79 10.05 -8.06
N ALA A 69 28.88 10.81 -7.90
CA ALA A 69 30.17 10.57 -8.55
C ALA A 69 31.19 9.90 -7.62
N ALA A 70 31.13 10.21 -6.31
CA ALA A 70 31.99 9.67 -5.27
C ALA A 70 31.25 9.57 -3.94
N ILE A 71 31.67 8.66 -3.08
CA ILE A 71 31.15 8.47 -1.72
C ILE A 71 32.28 8.43 -0.70
N SER A 72 31.99 8.88 0.52
CA SER A 72 32.84 8.73 1.69
C SER A 72 31.91 8.40 2.88
N GLY A 73 32.16 7.30 3.55
CA GLY A 73 31.28 6.77 4.59
C GLY A 73 31.93 6.69 5.95
N TYR A 74 31.11 6.81 6.98
CA TYR A 74 31.41 6.48 8.36
C TYR A 74 30.40 5.43 8.86
N GLU A 75 30.53 4.97 10.10
CA GLU A 75 29.79 3.80 10.60
C GLU A 75 28.28 3.88 10.41
N TYR A 76 27.70 5.08 10.55
CA TYR A 76 26.25 5.30 10.55
C TYR A 76 25.76 6.31 9.51
N GLY A 77 26.56 6.57 8.49
CA GLY A 77 26.20 7.51 7.44
C GLY A 77 27.37 7.84 6.52
N GLY A 78 27.29 8.99 5.87
CA GLY A 78 28.34 9.44 4.98
C GLY A 78 27.95 10.68 4.18
N ILE A 79 28.89 11.09 3.36
CA ILE A 79 28.73 12.13 2.36
C ILE A 79 29.04 11.61 0.97
N GLY A 80 28.35 12.13 -0.03
CA GLY A 80 28.61 11.87 -1.43
C GLY A 80 28.79 13.17 -2.20
N MET A 81 29.44 13.09 -3.33
CA MET A 81 29.58 14.18 -4.28
C MET A 81 28.81 13.83 -5.54
N THR A 82 27.96 14.72 -6.02
CA THR A 82 27.27 14.57 -7.30
C THR A 82 28.19 14.92 -8.48
N GLN A 83 27.82 14.50 -9.69
CA GLN A 83 28.59 14.81 -10.90
C GLN A 83 28.70 16.32 -11.16
N ASP A 84 27.71 17.12 -10.73
CA ASP A 84 27.72 18.59 -10.83
C ASP A 84 28.36 19.30 -9.64
N GLY A 85 29.05 18.55 -8.75
CA GLY A 85 29.83 19.09 -7.65
C GLY A 85 29.00 19.60 -6.47
N ARG A 86 27.81 19.04 -6.22
CA ARG A 86 27.04 19.26 -4.99
C ARG A 86 27.30 18.16 -3.98
N LEU A 87 27.09 18.47 -2.71
CA LEU A 87 27.22 17.51 -1.63
C LEU A 87 25.88 16.80 -1.39
N VAL A 88 25.96 15.50 -1.13
CA VAL A 88 24.84 14.67 -0.66
C VAL A 88 25.20 14.11 0.70
N GLU A 89 24.30 14.15 1.65
CA GLU A 89 24.48 13.60 3.01
C GLU A 89 23.42 12.55 3.30
N TRP A 90 23.79 11.48 4.01
CA TRP A 90 22.87 10.46 4.52
C TRP A 90 23.29 9.99 5.91
N GLY A 91 22.35 9.41 6.67
CA GLY A 91 22.58 8.89 8.01
C GLY A 91 21.46 8.03 8.53
N ILE A 92 21.53 7.62 9.80
CA ILE A 92 20.47 6.81 10.43
C ILE A 92 19.13 7.51 10.29
N GLY A 93 18.16 6.83 9.67
CA GLY A 93 16.79 7.33 9.50
C GLY A 93 16.63 8.50 8.53
N LYS A 94 17.72 8.92 7.88
CA LYS A 94 17.72 9.98 6.86
C LYS A 94 18.24 9.42 5.54
N GLY A 95 17.38 9.42 4.52
CA GLY A 95 17.81 9.14 3.15
C GLY A 95 18.75 10.21 2.62
N PRO A 96 19.46 9.92 1.51
CA PRO A 96 20.38 10.88 0.90
C PRO A 96 19.65 12.15 0.51
N GLN A 97 20.17 13.27 0.96
CA GLN A 97 19.66 14.60 0.66
C GLN A 97 20.78 15.48 0.13
N VAL A 98 20.47 16.26 -0.91
CA VAL A 98 21.41 17.29 -1.39
C VAL A 98 21.50 18.37 -0.32
N VAL A 99 22.73 18.67 0.11
CA VAL A 99 22.99 19.74 1.08
C VAL A 99 22.82 21.10 0.39
N PRO A 100 21.88 21.94 0.83
CA PRO A 100 21.63 23.23 0.21
C PRO A 100 22.86 24.13 0.23
N GLY A 101 23.05 24.92 -0.82
CA GLY A 101 24.15 25.90 -0.91
C GLY A 101 25.53 25.31 -1.18
N THR A 102 25.64 23.99 -1.39
CA THR A 102 26.89 23.37 -1.79
C THR A 102 27.06 23.39 -3.30
N SER A 103 28.24 23.78 -3.77
CA SER A 103 28.62 23.76 -5.18
C SER A 103 30.15 23.77 -5.32
N GLY A 104 30.65 23.32 -6.45
CA GLY A 104 32.09 23.31 -6.73
C GLY A 104 32.88 22.34 -5.87
N VAL A 105 32.25 21.34 -5.27
CA VAL A 105 32.93 20.26 -4.53
C VAL A 105 33.69 19.41 -5.54
N LYS A 106 35.01 19.20 -5.30
CA LYS A 106 35.88 18.39 -6.15
C LYS A 106 36.44 17.15 -5.48
N GLN A 107 36.45 17.11 -4.14
CA GLN A 107 36.89 15.96 -3.36
C GLN A 107 36.14 15.89 -2.04
N ILE A 108 35.89 14.67 -1.58
CA ILE A 108 35.32 14.36 -0.25
C ILE A 108 36.23 13.37 0.46
N SER A 109 36.36 13.47 1.77
CA SER A 109 37.13 12.54 2.61
C SER A 109 36.61 12.60 4.05
N GLY A 110 36.11 11.47 4.57
CA GLY A 110 35.41 11.44 5.87
C GLY A 110 34.22 12.42 5.90
N SER A 111 34.23 13.36 6.84
CA SER A 111 33.24 14.43 6.99
C SER A 111 33.65 15.75 6.34
N TYR A 112 34.78 15.79 5.64
CA TYR A 112 35.33 16.98 5.00
C TYR A 112 35.14 16.97 3.49
N TRP A 113 35.00 18.17 2.89
CA TRP A 113 35.04 18.35 1.44
C TRP A 113 35.87 19.54 1.02
N LEU A 114 36.49 19.37 -0.12
CA LEU A 114 37.36 20.35 -0.76
C LEU A 114 36.64 20.94 -1.97
N LYS A 115 36.59 22.27 -2.06
CA LYS A 115 36.07 22.98 -3.23
C LYS A 115 37.13 23.24 -4.29
N SER A 116 36.67 23.54 -5.50
CA SER A 116 37.54 23.89 -6.64
C SER A 116 38.38 25.16 -6.39
N ASP A 117 37.92 26.03 -5.50
CA ASP A 117 38.67 27.26 -5.09
C ASP A 117 39.77 26.98 -4.06
N GLY A 118 40.01 25.72 -3.69
CA GLY A 118 41.01 25.32 -2.70
C GLY A 118 40.62 25.53 -1.25
N THR A 119 39.36 25.82 -0.95
CA THR A 119 38.84 25.91 0.42
C THR A 119 38.33 24.54 0.89
N VAL A 120 38.55 24.25 2.18
CA VAL A 120 38.10 23.01 2.86
C VAL A 120 36.96 23.34 3.80
N TRP A 121 35.99 22.43 3.89
CA TRP A 121 34.77 22.60 4.66
C TRP A 121 34.42 21.31 5.43
N SER A 122 33.76 21.48 6.59
CA SER A 122 33.13 20.39 7.35
C SER A 122 31.74 20.85 7.83
N GLY A 123 30.71 20.07 7.57
CA GLY A 123 29.33 20.56 7.76
C GLY A 123 29.12 21.87 6.97
N ASN A 124 28.60 22.90 7.58
CA ASN A 124 28.42 24.23 6.97
C ASN A 124 29.55 25.22 7.34
N VAL A 125 30.65 24.73 7.88
CA VAL A 125 31.75 25.55 8.40
C VAL A 125 32.98 25.40 7.51
N LYS A 126 33.54 26.53 7.10
CA LYS A 126 34.84 26.57 6.43
C LYS A 126 35.91 26.29 7.47
N VAL A 127 36.83 25.39 7.15
CA VAL A 127 38.02 25.11 7.97
C VAL A 127 38.96 26.30 7.87
N ASN A 128 39.31 26.88 9.02
CA ASN A 128 40.22 28.02 9.06
C ASN A 128 41.67 27.59 8.81
N ASN A 129 42.52 28.56 8.50
CA ASN A 129 43.98 28.38 8.30
C ASN A 129 44.34 27.42 7.15
N LEU A 130 43.39 27.03 6.30
CA LEU A 130 43.65 26.28 5.06
C LEU A 130 43.28 27.14 3.85
N SER A 131 44.23 27.26 2.91
CA SER A 131 44.02 27.95 1.64
C SER A 131 44.83 27.32 0.51
N GLY A 132 44.33 27.41 -0.70
CA GLY A 132 45.00 26.85 -1.87
C GLY A 132 45.21 25.32 -1.79
N ILE A 133 44.31 24.62 -1.12
CA ILE A 133 44.44 23.18 -0.92
C ILE A 133 44.13 22.43 -2.21
N ARG A 134 44.94 21.43 -2.50
CA ARG A 134 44.87 20.58 -3.68
C ARG A 134 44.25 19.21 -3.38
N LEU A 135 44.67 18.59 -2.26
CA LEU A 135 44.19 17.28 -1.79
C LEU A 135 43.90 17.33 -0.29
N ILE A 136 42.92 16.54 0.14
CA ILE A 136 42.62 16.27 1.55
C ILE A 136 42.56 14.78 1.81
N ALA A 137 42.88 14.38 3.04
CA ALA A 137 42.56 13.06 3.59
C ALA A 137 42.07 13.22 5.03
N ASN A 138 41.05 12.46 5.39
CA ASN A 138 40.52 12.41 6.75
C ASN A 138 40.33 10.97 7.19
N ALA A 139 40.79 10.66 8.37
CA ALA A 139 40.47 9.44 9.09
C ALA A 139 40.24 9.78 10.56
N ASP A 140 39.18 9.21 11.14
CA ASP A 140 38.71 9.54 12.48
C ASP A 140 38.47 11.06 12.66
N GLN A 141 39.29 11.72 13.45
CA GLN A 141 39.23 13.15 13.72
C GLN A 141 40.45 13.92 13.14
N GLU A 142 41.33 13.25 12.38
CA GLU A 142 42.49 13.89 11.79
C GLU A 142 42.25 14.31 10.36
N LEU A 143 42.49 15.57 10.04
CA LEU A 143 42.51 16.09 8.68
C LEU A 143 43.93 16.38 8.24
N ALA A 144 44.34 15.75 7.13
CA ALA A 144 45.58 16.13 6.42
C ALA A 144 45.23 16.92 5.15
N ALA A 145 46.01 17.94 4.85
CA ALA A 145 45.83 18.80 3.68
C ALA A 145 47.16 19.04 2.97
N LEU A 146 47.15 18.86 1.64
CA LEU A 146 48.28 19.21 0.78
C LEU A 146 47.92 20.44 -0.04
N SER A 147 48.69 21.51 0.10
CA SER A 147 48.53 22.73 -0.69
C SER A 147 49.09 22.58 -2.11
N SER A 148 48.69 23.44 -3.02
CA SER A 148 49.24 23.54 -4.37
C SER A 148 50.69 24.01 -4.37
N SER A 149 51.17 24.69 -3.30
CA SER A 149 52.58 25.08 -3.09
C SER A 149 53.44 23.97 -2.48
N GLY A 150 52.86 22.81 -2.16
CA GLY A 150 53.55 21.66 -1.61
C GLY A 150 53.56 21.59 -0.07
N GLU A 151 52.95 22.51 0.64
CA GLU A 151 52.87 22.43 2.09
C GLU A 151 51.95 21.26 2.50
N LEU A 152 52.52 20.31 3.26
CA LEU A 152 51.81 19.21 3.87
C LEU A 152 51.44 19.58 5.30
N LEU A 153 50.15 19.67 5.58
CA LEU A 153 49.57 20.13 6.83
C LEU A 153 48.78 19.00 7.48
N LEU A 154 48.88 18.87 8.79
CA LEU A 154 48.13 17.91 9.60
C LEU A 154 47.42 18.65 10.75
N GLU A 155 46.15 18.40 10.96
CA GLU A 155 45.37 18.97 12.07
C GLU A 155 45.95 18.56 13.42
N ASP A 156 46.03 19.50 14.36
CA ASP A 156 46.42 19.22 15.74
C ASP A 156 45.16 18.73 16.52
N ASN A 157 45.11 17.45 16.82
CA ASN A 157 43.96 16.83 17.53
C ASN A 157 43.59 17.47 18.86
N TYR A 158 44.44 18.32 19.43
CA TYR A 158 44.21 19.00 20.69
C TYR A 158 43.78 20.45 20.53
N LYS A 159 43.79 20.99 19.30
CA LYS A 159 43.50 22.39 19.02
C LYS A 159 42.77 22.53 17.69
N ASN A 160 41.49 22.66 17.76
CA ASN A 160 40.62 22.81 16.58
C ASN A 160 41.13 23.89 15.61
N ASP A 161 41.13 23.59 14.32
CA ASP A 161 41.57 24.46 13.22
C ASP A 161 43.05 24.91 13.32
N GLN A 162 43.90 24.25 14.11
CA GLN A 162 45.35 24.45 14.09
C GLN A 162 46.01 23.31 13.33
N PHE A 163 46.91 23.68 12.46
CA PHE A 163 47.60 22.74 11.58
C PHE A 163 49.11 22.77 11.83
N LYS A 164 49.70 21.59 12.05
CA LYS A 164 51.13 21.37 12.09
C LYS A 164 51.65 21.17 10.66
N LYS A 165 52.66 21.91 10.24
CA LYS A 165 53.33 21.68 8.98
C LYS A 165 54.27 20.46 9.12
N LEU A 166 54.01 19.43 8.33
CA LEU A 166 54.83 18.22 8.32
C LEU A 166 56.04 18.35 7.39
N GLY A 167 55.98 19.22 6.39
CA GLY A 167 57.06 19.44 5.44
C GLY A 167 56.62 20.10 4.15
N ILE A 168 57.55 20.16 3.21
CA ILE A 168 57.32 20.60 1.83
C ILE A 168 57.45 19.39 0.92
N VAL A 169 56.45 19.11 0.13
CA VAL A 169 56.44 18.12 -0.94
C VAL A 169 56.95 18.82 -2.21
N GLU A 170 58.12 18.43 -2.71
CA GLU A 170 58.80 19.12 -3.84
C GLU A 170 57.95 19.10 -5.13
N SER A 171 57.24 18.01 -5.36
CA SER A 171 56.37 17.84 -6.54
C SER A 171 54.94 17.57 -6.13
N PRO A 172 54.21 18.55 -5.59
CA PRO A 172 52.85 18.31 -5.10
C PRO A 172 51.88 17.85 -6.20
N ALA A 173 52.13 18.26 -7.44
CA ALA A 173 51.33 17.88 -8.60
C ALA A 173 51.36 16.36 -8.89
N SER A 174 52.50 15.69 -8.58
CA SER A 174 52.64 14.25 -8.78
C SER A 174 51.96 13.40 -7.71
N VAL A 175 51.45 14.01 -6.64
CA VAL A 175 50.70 13.26 -5.59
C VAL A 175 49.32 12.90 -6.11
N LYS A 176 49.08 11.61 -6.31
CA LYS A 176 47.85 11.04 -6.82
C LYS A 176 46.75 10.90 -5.75
N SER A 177 47.15 10.43 -4.58
CA SER A 177 46.25 10.25 -3.43
C SER A 177 47.01 10.36 -2.10
N MET A 178 46.26 10.54 -1.04
CA MET A 178 46.76 10.73 0.30
C MET A 178 45.85 9.97 1.28
N THR A 179 46.45 9.40 2.32
CA THR A 179 45.74 8.82 3.46
C THR A 179 46.40 9.23 4.77
N VAL A 180 45.62 9.31 5.85
CA VAL A 180 46.09 9.79 7.16
C VAL A 180 45.60 8.88 8.28
N HIS A 181 46.41 8.67 9.30
CA HIS A 181 46.01 8.07 10.57
C HIS A 181 47.08 8.27 11.65
N SER A 182 46.67 8.62 12.88
CA SER A 182 47.50 8.69 14.09
C SER A 182 48.83 9.46 13.88
N GLY A 183 48.73 10.68 13.35
CA GLY A 183 49.89 11.54 13.14
C GLY A 183 50.80 11.16 11.94
N ARG A 184 50.34 10.22 11.10
CA ARG A 184 51.06 9.76 9.90
C ARG A 184 50.24 10.10 8.66
N VAL A 185 50.93 10.66 7.65
CA VAL A 185 50.37 10.96 6.34
C VAL A 185 51.15 10.20 5.28
N ALA A 186 50.50 9.33 4.54
CA ALA A 186 51.08 8.64 3.39
C ALA A 186 50.61 9.29 2.08
N LEU A 187 51.57 9.59 1.21
CA LEU A 187 51.35 10.15 -0.12
C LEU A 187 51.69 9.08 -1.16
N LEU A 188 50.76 8.84 -2.09
CA LEU A 188 51.03 8.03 -3.29
C LEU A 188 51.33 8.96 -4.46
N HIS A 189 52.49 8.83 -5.04
CA HIS A 189 52.90 9.57 -6.23
C HIS A 189 52.53 8.86 -7.53
N ASP A 190 52.48 9.60 -8.64
CA ASP A 190 52.13 9.08 -9.97
C ASP A 190 53.08 7.97 -10.46
N ASN A 191 54.36 8.01 -10.03
CA ASN A 191 55.37 6.98 -10.33
C ASN A 191 55.19 5.69 -9.49
N GLY A 192 54.23 5.67 -8.54
CA GLY A 192 54.00 4.55 -7.66
C GLY A 192 54.82 4.56 -6.36
N ASP A 193 55.57 5.60 -6.08
CA ASP A 193 56.26 5.75 -4.80
C ASP A 193 55.27 6.11 -3.69
N VAL A 194 55.41 5.48 -2.53
CA VAL A 194 54.64 5.78 -1.33
C VAL A 194 55.55 6.39 -0.29
N VAL A 195 55.33 7.68 0.00
CA VAL A 195 56.14 8.45 0.95
C VAL A 195 55.31 8.76 2.19
N VAL A 196 55.84 8.40 3.36
CA VAL A 196 55.18 8.62 4.66
C VAL A 196 55.89 9.73 5.43
N TYR A 197 55.10 10.68 5.90
CA TYR A 197 55.47 11.72 6.87
C TYR A 197 54.84 11.34 8.21
N GLU A 198 55.66 11.31 9.28
CA GLU A 198 55.20 10.99 10.64
C GLU A 198 55.66 12.04 11.62
N THR A 199 54.76 12.51 12.50
CA THR A 199 55.03 13.58 13.46
C THR A 199 56.14 13.26 14.49
N SER A 200 56.44 11.98 14.67
CA SER A 200 57.50 11.46 15.57
C SER A 200 58.83 11.13 14.88
N ASN A 201 58.92 11.27 13.55
CA ASN A 201 60.15 10.97 12.79
C ASN A 201 60.81 12.27 12.32
N PHE A 202 61.76 12.79 13.10
CA PHE A 202 62.44 14.06 12.83
C PHE A 202 63.94 13.96 13.00
N ASP A 203 64.68 14.88 12.31
CA ASP A 203 66.11 15.05 12.43
C ASP A 203 66.51 15.83 13.70
N ASP A 204 67.80 15.98 13.92
CA ASP A 204 68.38 16.73 15.06
C ASP A 204 68.00 18.21 15.07
N ASN A 205 67.48 18.73 13.98
CA ASN A 205 66.96 20.11 13.84
C ASN A 205 65.44 20.19 13.99
N GLY A 206 64.79 19.07 14.33
CA GLY A 206 63.32 18.99 14.49
C GLY A 206 62.54 19.00 13.18
N ARG A 207 63.19 18.71 12.03
CA ARG A 207 62.50 18.60 10.75
C ARG A 207 62.03 17.17 10.54
N ILE A 208 60.78 16.99 10.10
CA ILE A 208 60.24 15.67 9.79
C ILE A 208 61.02 15.06 8.60
N ILE A 209 61.44 13.82 8.75
CA ILE A 209 62.15 13.05 7.73
C ILE A 209 61.11 12.17 7.02
N PRO A 210 60.74 12.44 5.74
CA PRO A 210 59.89 11.55 4.98
C PRO A 210 60.58 10.24 4.65
N VAL A 211 59.82 9.13 4.62
CA VAL A 211 60.36 7.80 4.31
C VAL A 211 59.56 7.17 3.17
N THR A 212 60.28 6.70 2.13
CA THR A 212 59.65 5.89 1.07
C THR A 212 59.47 4.46 1.58
N VAL A 213 58.23 4.03 1.74
CA VAL A 213 57.86 2.71 2.32
C VAL A 213 57.51 1.67 1.27
N ALA A 214 57.15 2.10 0.05
CA ALA A 214 56.86 1.21 -1.07
C ALA A 214 57.10 1.92 -2.40
N GLN A 215 57.30 1.11 -3.44
CA GLN A 215 57.38 1.53 -4.84
C GLN A 215 56.39 0.72 -5.67
N GLN A 216 56.05 1.16 -6.88
CA GLN A 216 55.10 0.50 -7.78
C GLN A 216 53.73 0.31 -7.15
N ALA A 217 53.30 1.19 -6.25
CA ALA A 217 51.99 1.15 -5.66
C ALA A 217 50.92 1.69 -6.63
N ALA A 218 49.76 1.07 -6.61
CA ALA A 218 48.57 1.49 -7.34
C ALA A 218 47.58 2.22 -6.42
N HIS A 219 47.49 1.79 -5.15
CA HIS A 219 46.57 2.35 -4.16
C HIS A 219 47.11 2.22 -2.74
N ILE A 220 46.68 3.13 -1.85
CA ILE A 220 47.08 3.13 -0.43
C ILE A 220 45.86 3.46 0.45
N VAL A 221 45.82 2.85 1.64
CA VAL A 221 44.84 3.19 2.69
C VAL A 221 45.42 2.84 4.06
N TYR A 222 45.28 3.75 5.04
CA TYR A 222 45.55 3.42 6.45
C TYR A 222 44.41 2.68 7.09
N VAL A 223 44.73 1.72 7.94
CA VAL A 223 43.82 0.97 8.79
C VAL A 223 44.35 1.04 10.22
N SER A 224 43.52 1.41 11.16
CA SER A 224 43.85 1.28 12.57
C SER A 224 43.96 -0.21 12.91
N ASN A 225 44.99 -0.58 13.65
CA ASN A 225 45.15 -1.92 14.19
C ASN A 225 45.77 -1.78 15.58
N GLU A 226 44.97 -1.43 16.55
CA GLU A 226 45.47 -1.20 17.90
C GLU A 226 46.33 -2.38 18.41
N PRO A 227 47.50 -2.11 18.97
CA PRO A 227 48.07 -0.79 19.31
C PRO A 227 48.88 -0.12 18.19
N THR A 228 48.82 -0.59 16.96
CA THR A 228 49.66 -0.08 15.84
C THR A 228 48.85 0.03 14.57
N ASP A 229 49.04 1.15 13.87
CA ASP A 229 48.38 1.38 12.58
C ASP A 229 49.15 0.75 11.44
N LEU A 230 48.45 0.18 10.49
CA LEU A 230 49.03 -0.43 9.30
C LEU A 230 48.65 0.37 8.05
N LEU A 231 49.61 0.54 7.16
CA LEU A 231 49.36 1.01 5.81
C LEU A 231 49.12 -0.21 4.91
N ILE A 232 47.95 -0.29 4.30
CA ILE A 232 47.66 -1.26 3.24
C ILE A 232 48.10 -0.63 1.93
N VAL A 233 48.95 -1.33 1.19
CA VAL A 233 49.46 -0.92 -0.12
C VAL A 233 49.05 -1.97 -1.15
N THR A 234 48.33 -1.54 -2.16
CA THR A 234 48.06 -2.34 -3.36
C THR A 234 49.13 -2.04 -4.38
N LEU A 235 49.90 -3.02 -4.83
CA LEU A 235 50.91 -2.86 -5.86
C LEU A 235 50.32 -2.93 -7.28
N GLN A 236 51.05 -2.44 -8.27
CA GLN A 236 50.62 -2.45 -9.68
C GLN A 236 50.50 -3.86 -10.27
N ASP A 237 51.17 -4.86 -9.66
CA ASP A 237 51.01 -6.28 -10.01
C ASP A 237 49.72 -6.91 -9.45
N GLY A 238 48.93 -6.14 -8.70
CA GLY A 238 47.68 -6.57 -8.11
C GLY A 238 47.82 -7.33 -6.80
N THR A 239 48.99 -7.36 -6.20
CA THR A 239 49.18 -7.89 -4.84
C THR A 239 48.90 -6.84 -3.78
N VAL A 240 48.48 -7.27 -2.60
CA VAL A 240 48.14 -6.39 -1.47
C VAL A 240 49.08 -6.69 -0.31
N TRP A 241 49.67 -5.65 0.24
CA TRP A 241 50.65 -5.74 1.31
C TRP A 241 50.29 -4.84 2.48
N THR A 242 50.75 -5.19 3.68
CA THR A 242 50.73 -4.31 4.85
C THR A 242 52.16 -3.91 5.23
N THR A 243 52.28 -2.71 5.78
CA THR A 243 53.54 -2.33 6.49
C THR A 243 53.64 -3.14 7.79
N GLY A 244 54.83 -3.21 8.33
CA GLY A 244 55.06 -3.77 9.66
C GLY A 244 54.56 -2.83 10.77
N THR A 245 54.68 -3.30 11.99
CA THR A 245 54.39 -2.54 13.21
C THR A 245 55.69 -2.01 13.83
N TYR A 246 55.62 -0.98 14.66
CA TYR A 246 56.79 -0.39 15.37
C TYR A 246 57.99 -0.08 14.43
N LYS A 247 59.12 -0.74 14.63
CA LYS A 247 60.38 -0.52 13.85
C LYS A 247 60.23 -0.90 12.38
N ASP A 248 59.34 -1.84 12.06
CA ASP A 248 59.12 -2.32 10.70
C ASP A 248 58.04 -1.51 9.93
N ARG A 249 57.49 -0.45 10.52
CA ARG A 249 56.43 0.38 9.90
C ARG A 249 56.84 1.13 8.64
N TRP A 250 58.13 1.17 8.37
CA TRP A 250 58.74 1.87 7.24
C TRP A 250 58.98 1.00 6.00
N LYS A 251 58.48 -0.22 5.99
CA LYS A 251 58.62 -1.14 4.85
C LYS A 251 57.41 -2.06 4.73
N LEU A 252 57.18 -2.56 3.54
CA LEU A 252 56.21 -3.65 3.33
C LEU A 252 56.74 -4.89 4.04
N LYS A 253 55.89 -5.55 4.82
CA LYS A 253 56.28 -6.70 5.64
C LYS A 253 55.51 -7.96 5.30
N GLU A 254 54.20 -7.86 5.14
CA GLU A 254 53.34 -9.02 4.97
C GLU A 254 52.47 -8.86 3.74
N GLN A 255 52.52 -9.84 2.85
CA GLN A 255 51.56 -9.95 1.74
C GLN A 255 50.27 -10.59 2.23
N ILE A 256 49.17 -9.96 1.95
CA ILE A 256 47.85 -10.50 2.28
C ILE A 256 47.52 -11.63 1.32
N SER A 257 47.46 -12.85 1.85
CA SER A 257 47.25 -14.05 1.05
C SER A 257 45.82 -14.12 0.47
N GLY A 258 45.68 -14.81 -0.67
CA GLY A 258 44.38 -15.05 -1.30
C GLY A 258 43.81 -13.84 -2.06
N LEU A 259 44.49 -12.70 -2.11
CA LEU A 259 44.14 -11.55 -2.94
C LEU A 259 45.10 -11.45 -4.13
N SER A 260 44.54 -11.38 -5.33
CA SER A 260 45.30 -11.20 -6.58
C SER A 260 44.49 -10.37 -7.58
N GLY A 261 45.19 -9.65 -8.46
CA GLY A 261 44.57 -8.78 -9.45
C GLY A 261 43.79 -7.62 -8.82
N ILE A 262 44.22 -7.16 -7.64
CA ILE A 262 43.55 -6.06 -6.92
C ILE A 262 44.04 -4.74 -7.49
N VAL A 263 43.13 -3.81 -7.73
CA VAL A 263 43.44 -2.46 -8.24
C VAL A 263 43.31 -1.39 -7.17
N ARG A 264 42.49 -1.64 -6.14
CA ARG A 264 42.38 -0.75 -4.97
C ARG A 264 41.74 -1.45 -3.78
N THR A 265 41.91 -0.85 -2.61
CA THR A 265 41.31 -1.30 -1.35
C THR A 265 40.50 -0.17 -0.74
N SER A 266 39.46 -0.51 0.05
CA SER A 266 38.64 0.42 0.80
C SER A 266 38.40 -0.13 2.20
N ILE A 267 38.30 0.75 3.18
CA ILE A 267 38.16 0.37 4.58
C ILE A 267 36.74 -0.10 4.88
N TYR A 268 36.60 -1.07 5.79
CA TYR A 268 35.35 -1.52 6.34
C TYR A 268 35.03 -0.72 7.62
N GLY A 269 34.02 0.15 7.59
CA GLY A 269 33.62 0.95 8.74
C GLY A 269 34.61 2.06 9.10
N ASN A 270 34.77 2.35 10.38
CA ASN A 270 35.70 3.35 10.91
C ASN A 270 37.14 2.84 11.04
N ALA A 271 37.40 1.64 10.56
CA ALA A 271 38.72 1.01 10.56
C ALA A 271 39.46 1.02 11.91
N LYS A 272 38.74 0.79 13.01
CA LYS A 272 39.37 0.71 14.33
C LYS A 272 40.24 -0.51 14.51
N ASP A 273 40.05 -1.54 13.69
CA ASP A 273 40.96 -2.68 13.58
C ASP A 273 40.74 -3.49 12.28
N LEU A 274 41.73 -4.33 11.93
CA LEU A 274 41.64 -5.27 10.82
C LEU A 274 40.67 -6.44 11.10
N SER A 275 40.16 -6.59 12.32
CA SER A 275 39.25 -7.68 12.67
C SER A 275 37.90 -7.62 11.91
N GLU A 276 37.50 -6.43 11.49
CA GLU A 276 36.33 -6.25 10.62
C GLU A 276 36.68 -6.43 9.12
N GLY A 277 37.96 -6.47 8.76
CA GLY A 277 38.43 -6.65 7.40
C GLY A 277 38.41 -5.36 6.57
N PHE A 278 38.57 -5.52 5.27
CA PHE A 278 38.55 -4.43 4.29
C PHE A 278 37.97 -4.92 2.96
N TYR A 279 37.59 -4.00 2.10
CA TYR A 279 37.14 -4.31 0.75
C TYR A 279 38.31 -4.20 -0.24
N ALA A 280 38.34 -5.09 -1.22
CA ALA A 280 39.32 -5.06 -2.32
C ALA A 280 38.62 -5.20 -3.67
N GLN A 281 38.91 -4.29 -4.61
CA GLN A 281 38.40 -4.33 -5.97
C GLN A 281 39.36 -5.04 -6.89
N ARG A 282 38.86 -6.02 -7.63
CA ARG A 282 39.65 -6.70 -8.69
C ARG A 282 39.65 -5.89 -9.99
N SER A 283 40.58 -6.21 -10.87
CA SER A 283 40.70 -5.58 -12.19
C SER A 283 39.49 -5.80 -13.10
N ASP A 284 38.67 -6.83 -12.84
CA ASP A 284 37.39 -7.07 -13.55
C ASP A 284 36.23 -6.22 -13.00
N GLY A 285 36.47 -5.37 -11.99
CA GLY A 285 35.48 -4.53 -11.34
C GLY A 285 34.74 -5.19 -10.17
N SER A 286 34.90 -6.50 -9.96
CA SER A 286 34.28 -7.19 -8.84
C SER A 286 34.94 -6.80 -7.51
N TRP A 287 34.16 -6.90 -6.41
CA TRP A 287 34.63 -6.59 -5.08
C TRP A 287 34.63 -7.83 -4.18
N VAL A 288 35.58 -7.89 -3.29
CA VAL A 288 35.63 -8.86 -2.19
C VAL A 288 35.76 -8.16 -0.85
N HIS A 289 35.13 -8.71 0.15
CA HIS A 289 35.36 -8.40 1.55
C HIS A 289 36.37 -9.41 2.08
N HIS A 290 37.54 -8.93 2.41
CA HIS A 290 38.59 -9.72 3.04
C HIS A 290 38.49 -9.58 4.54
N LYS A 291 38.30 -10.70 5.23
CA LYS A 291 38.22 -10.75 6.70
C LYS A 291 38.73 -12.10 7.21
N ASP A 292 39.56 -12.08 8.27
CA ASP A 292 40.10 -13.29 8.92
C ASP A 292 40.74 -14.28 7.92
N GLY A 293 41.51 -13.76 6.93
CA GLY A 293 42.13 -14.54 5.88
C GLY A 293 41.16 -15.14 4.83
N GLN A 294 39.87 -14.81 4.91
CA GLN A 294 38.85 -15.27 3.98
C GLN A 294 38.36 -14.15 3.06
N ASN A 295 38.08 -14.50 1.80
CA ASN A 295 37.54 -13.59 0.79
C ASN A 295 36.10 -13.94 0.49
N LYS A 296 35.18 -13.03 0.72
CA LYS A 296 33.74 -13.15 0.36
C LYS A 296 33.42 -12.15 -0.75
N ASN A 297 32.86 -12.62 -1.85
CA ASN A 297 32.40 -11.71 -2.90
C ASN A 297 31.33 -10.77 -2.37
N VAL A 298 31.36 -9.53 -2.85
CA VAL A 298 30.35 -8.52 -2.60
C VAL A 298 29.41 -8.51 -3.79
N ASP A 299 28.20 -9.03 -3.59
CA ASP A 299 27.22 -9.14 -4.66
C ASP A 299 26.50 -7.82 -4.89
N VAL A 300 26.23 -7.50 -6.16
CA VAL A 300 25.36 -6.39 -6.54
C VAL A 300 23.93 -6.68 -6.09
N PRO A 301 23.29 -5.80 -5.32
CA PRO A 301 21.90 -6.00 -4.96
C PRO A 301 21.00 -5.87 -6.18
N VAL A 302 20.29 -6.95 -6.55
CA VAL A 302 19.31 -6.94 -7.64
C VAL A 302 17.92 -7.25 -7.09
N VAL A 303 16.87 -6.77 -7.78
CA VAL A 303 15.50 -7.04 -7.38
C VAL A 303 15.19 -8.52 -7.62
N LYS A 304 14.97 -9.24 -6.54
CA LYS A 304 14.61 -10.67 -6.54
C LYS A 304 13.13 -10.89 -6.81
N SER A 305 12.28 -10.03 -6.24
CA SER A 305 10.82 -10.13 -6.39
C SER A 305 10.14 -8.82 -6.02
N LEU A 306 8.88 -8.67 -6.47
CA LEU A 306 7.99 -7.60 -6.06
C LEU A 306 6.95 -8.08 -5.04
N SER A 307 6.66 -7.26 -4.05
CA SER A 307 5.44 -7.33 -3.25
C SER A 307 4.51 -6.19 -3.66
N VAL A 308 3.32 -6.52 -4.13
CA VAL A 308 2.30 -5.56 -4.52
C VAL A 308 1.06 -5.79 -3.68
N ALA A 309 0.58 -4.75 -3.02
CA ALA A 309 -0.66 -4.78 -2.25
C ALA A 309 -1.58 -3.65 -2.71
N ILE A 310 -2.88 -3.94 -2.69
CA ILE A 310 -3.96 -2.99 -2.99
C ILE A 310 -4.80 -2.85 -1.73
N SER A 311 -5.18 -1.64 -1.36
CA SER A 311 -5.95 -1.35 -0.13
C SER A 311 -7.29 -2.09 -0.05
N ASN A 312 -7.91 -2.36 -1.21
CA ASN A 312 -9.14 -3.14 -1.33
C ASN A 312 -9.18 -3.85 -2.68
N ALA A 313 -9.14 -5.18 -2.69
CA ALA A 313 -9.23 -5.98 -3.91
C ALA A 313 -10.67 -6.19 -4.42
N THR A 314 -11.68 -5.82 -3.61
CA THR A 314 -13.11 -5.95 -3.93
C THR A 314 -13.87 -4.63 -3.75
N PRO A 315 -13.47 -3.55 -4.45
CA PRO A 315 -14.06 -2.23 -4.27
C PRO A 315 -15.48 -2.16 -4.85
N TYR A 316 -16.23 -1.17 -4.38
CA TYR A 316 -17.37 -0.70 -5.12
C TYR A 316 -16.97 0.27 -6.22
N VAL A 317 -17.75 0.30 -7.31
CA VAL A 317 -17.57 1.26 -8.40
C VAL A 317 -17.61 2.69 -7.85
N GLY A 318 -16.60 3.48 -8.24
CA GLY A 318 -16.38 4.85 -7.77
C GLY A 318 -15.36 4.96 -6.62
N GLU A 319 -14.99 3.86 -5.96
CA GLU A 319 -13.99 3.87 -4.89
C GLU A 319 -12.57 4.02 -5.44
N SER A 320 -11.75 4.70 -4.66
CA SER A 320 -10.31 4.84 -4.92
C SER A 320 -9.53 3.82 -4.11
N LEU A 321 -8.47 3.27 -4.70
CA LEU A 321 -7.63 2.22 -4.14
C LEU A 321 -6.19 2.73 -4.08
N GLU A 322 -5.51 2.48 -2.98
CA GLU A 322 -4.08 2.72 -2.86
C GLU A 322 -3.30 1.48 -3.32
N VAL A 323 -2.21 1.73 -4.03
CA VAL A 323 -1.26 0.69 -4.46
C VAL A 323 0.01 0.86 -3.66
N SER A 324 0.45 -0.20 -3.01
CA SER A 324 1.74 -0.27 -2.32
C SER A 324 2.65 -1.23 -3.08
N ILE A 325 3.80 -0.73 -3.50
CA ILE A 325 4.79 -1.48 -4.26
C ILE A 325 6.06 -1.56 -3.42
N GLN A 326 6.62 -2.75 -3.27
CA GLN A 326 7.86 -2.99 -2.57
C GLN A 326 8.75 -3.93 -3.37
N GLU A 327 9.95 -3.47 -3.68
CA GLU A 327 11.02 -4.30 -4.24
C GLU A 327 11.71 -5.07 -3.11
N ASN A 328 11.89 -6.37 -3.30
CA ASN A 328 12.65 -7.24 -2.41
C ASN A 328 13.94 -7.64 -3.12
N TYR A 329 15.07 -7.30 -2.54
CA TYR A 329 16.39 -7.47 -3.14
C TYR A 329 17.10 -8.74 -2.66
N THR A 330 18.12 -9.18 -3.43
CA THR A 330 18.93 -10.38 -3.12
C THR A 330 19.67 -10.27 -1.80
N ASN A 331 20.05 -9.07 -1.38
CA ASN A 331 20.71 -8.80 -0.09
C ASN A 331 19.74 -8.70 1.10
N GLY A 332 18.43 -8.99 0.89
CA GLY A 332 17.40 -8.90 1.92
C GLY A 332 16.77 -7.52 2.09
N ALA A 333 17.24 -6.53 1.36
CA ALA A 333 16.68 -5.18 1.38
C ALA A 333 15.23 -5.17 0.87
N LYS A 334 14.39 -4.30 1.45
CA LYS A 334 12.99 -4.11 1.08
C LYS A 334 12.72 -2.61 0.90
N ILE A 335 12.51 -2.19 -0.35
CA ILE A 335 12.37 -0.78 -0.70
C ILE A 335 10.97 -0.51 -1.22
N LYS A 336 10.28 0.46 -0.63
CA LYS A 336 9.02 0.98 -1.16
C LYS A 336 9.29 1.80 -2.42
N VAL A 337 8.56 1.48 -3.48
CA VAL A 337 8.65 2.17 -4.77
C VAL A 337 7.44 3.09 -4.92
N PRO A 338 7.63 4.38 -5.18
CA PRO A 338 6.52 5.26 -5.54
C PRO A 338 5.81 4.76 -6.81
N VAL A 339 4.50 4.85 -6.86
CA VAL A 339 3.68 4.36 -8.00
C VAL A 339 4.12 4.99 -9.32
N LYS A 340 4.56 6.24 -9.31
CA LYS A 340 5.06 6.96 -10.49
C LYS A 340 6.35 6.39 -11.07
N ASP A 341 7.12 5.64 -10.28
CA ASP A 341 8.41 5.07 -10.67
C ASP A 341 8.30 3.59 -11.10
N ALA A 342 7.09 3.04 -11.08
CA ALA A 342 6.77 1.70 -11.55
C ALA A 342 5.86 1.77 -12.77
N SER A 343 5.92 0.74 -13.62
CA SER A 343 4.96 0.57 -14.71
C SER A 343 3.73 -0.18 -14.19
N ILE A 344 2.54 0.35 -14.48
CA ILE A 344 1.27 -0.29 -14.15
C ILE A 344 0.47 -0.50 -15.42
N GLU A 345 0.21 -1.76 -15.74
CA GLU A 345 -0.64 -2.16 -16.85
C GLU A 345 -1.95 -2.74 -16.30
N ILE A 346 -3.08 -2.32 -16.86
CA ILE A 346 -4.42 -2.78 -16.49
C ILE A 346 -5.03 -3.52 -17.67
N GLU A 347 -5.37 -4.79 -17.49
CA GLU A 347 -5.96 -5.65 -18.52
C GLU A 347 -7.24 -5.05 -19.12
N LYS A 348 -8.11 -4.48 -18.27
CA LYS A 348 -9.37 -3.84 -18.67
C LYS A 348 -9.45 -2.40 -18.15
N PRO A 349 -8.84 -1.43 -18.84
CA PRO A 349 -8.73 -0.04 -18.37
C PRO A 349 -10.08 0.68 -18.23
N TYR A 350 -11.16 0.13 -18.80
CA TYR A 350 -12.50 0.63 -18.60
C TYR A 350 -13.12 0.20 -17.26
N LEU A 351 -12.60 -0.83 -16.60
CA LEU A 351 -13.04 -1.26 -15.26
C LEU A 351 -12.26 -0.59 -14.14
N LEU A 352 -11.02 -0.20 -14.42
CA LEU A 352 -10.12 0.39 -13.43
C LEU A 352 -9.17 1.36 -14.13
N SER A 353 -8.90 2.50 -13.53
CA SER A 353 -8.01 3.51 -14.12
C SER A 353 -7.00 4.05 -13.13
N VAL A 354 -5.77 4.34 -13.59
CA VAL A 354 -4.74 5.02 -12.80
C VAL A 354 -5.04 6.51 -12.77
N GLN A 355 -5.07 7.12 -11.58
CA GLN A 355 -5.29 8.53 -11.38
C GLN A 355 -3.95 9.30 -11.35
N LYS A 356 -3.98 10.61 -11.57
CA LYS A 356 -2.77 11.46 -11.56
C LYS A 356 -1.98 11.41 -10.25
N ASN A 357 -2.64 11.16 -9.14
CA ASN A 357 -2.02 11.03 -7.82
C ASN A 357 -1.46 9.61 -7.53
N GLY A 358 -1.49 8.71 -8.50
CA GLY A 358 -1.01 7.32 -8.36
C GLY A 358 -2.00 6.35 -7.72
N THR A 359 -3.21 6.79 -7.33
CA THR A 359 -4.26 5.87 -6.88
C THR A 359 -4.96 5.24 -8.08
N LEU A 360 -5.63 4.11 -7.84
CA LEU A 360 -6.52 3.50 -8.83
C LEU A 360 -7.96 3.88 -8.51
N LYS A 361 -8.80 4.03 -9.53
CA LYS A 361 -10.24 4.27 -9.36
C LYS A 361 -11.03 3.17 -10.06
N SER A 362 -11.92 2.52 -9.31
CA SER A 362 -12.88 1.57 -9.87
C SER A 362 -13.93 2.30 -10.72
N ALA A 363 -14.03 1.93 -11.99
CA ALA A 363 -14.88 2.60 -12.99
C ALA A 363 -16.06 1.73 -13.42
N GLY A 364 -15.97 0.39 -13.30
CA GLY A 364 -17.02 -0.53 -13.75
C GLY A 364 -17.03 -1.84 -12.97
N VAL A 365 -18.17 -2.52 -13.00
CA VAL A 365 -18.36 -3.86 -12.43
C VAL A 365 -17.64 -4.89 -13.28
N GLY A 366 -16.78 -5.65 -12.67
CA GLY A 366 -16.06 -6.71 -13.36
C GLY A 366 -14.74 -7.05 -12.68
N LYS A 367 -14.08 -8.07 -13.21
CA LYS A 367 -12.78 -8.54 -12.77
C LYS A 367 -11.71 -8.10 -13.78
N THR A 368 -10.65 -7.50 -13.27
CA THR A 368 -9.49 -7.11 -14.08
C THR A 368 -8.20 -7.43 -13.35
N GLN A 369 -7.16 -7.66 -14.10
CA GLN A 369 -5.81 -7.86 -13.58
C GLN A 369 -5.00 -6.58 -13.72
N ILE A 370 -4.18 -6.30 -12.71
CA ILE A 370 -3.20 -5.24 -12.71
C ILE A 370 -1.83 -5.90 -12.69
N THR A 371 -0.98 -5.57 -13.64
CA THR A 371 0.41 -6.01 -13.66
C THR A 371 1.30 -4.82 -13.33
N VAL A 372 2.05 -4.94 -12.25
CA VAL A 372 3.03 -3.94 -11.82
C VAL A 372 4.41 -4.45 -12.16
N THR A 373 5.20 -3.61 -12.84
CA THR A 373 6.60 -3.91 -13.19
C THR A 373 7.52 -2.85 -12.59
N SER A 374 8.56 -3.31 -11.89
CA SER A 374 9.62 -2.47 -11.30
C SER A 374 10.89 -3.30 -11.13
N GLY A 375 12.07 -2.67 -11.32
CA GLY A 375 13.37 -3.36 -11.16
C GLY A 375 13.52 -4.64 -11.99
N GLY A 376 12.92 -4.70 -13.18
CA GLY A 376 12.95 -5.88 -14.04
C GLY A 376 12.05 -7.04 -13.60
N GLN A 377 11.30 -6.89 -12.50
CA GLN A 377 10.36 -7.88 -11.99
C GLN A 377 8.92 -7.44 -12.20
N SER A 378 8.03 -8.40 -12.41
CA SER A 378 6.59 -8.13 -12.57
C SER A 378 5.77 -8.92 -11.55
N LYS A 379 4.69 -8.31 -11.07
CA LYS A 379 3.72 -8.94 -10.17
C LYS A 379 2.31 -8.53 -10.55
N SER A 380 1.43 -9.52 -10.69
CA SER A 380 0.03 -9.28 -10.97
C SER A 380 -0.85 -9.42 -9.74
N VAL A 381 -1.87 -8.56 -9.64
CA VAL A 381 -2.90 -8.56 -8.61
C VAL A 381 -4.26 -8.42 -9.28
N THR A 382 -5.26 -9.11 -8.78
CA THR A 382 -6.62 -9.07 -9.30
C THR A 382 -7.49 -8.11 -8.48
N VAL A 383 -8.31 -7.31 -9.16
CA VAL A 383 -9.35 -6.48 -8.58
C VAL A 383 -10.71 -6.91 -9.13
N SER A 384 -11.70 -7.10 -8.25
CA SER A 384 -13.06 -7.51 -8.59
C SER A 384 -14.04 -6.46 -8.07
N SER A 385 -14.51 -5.59 -8.94
CA SER A 385 -15.39 -4.47 -8.59
C SER A 385 -16.86 -4.84 -8.65
N SER A 386 -17.68 -4.28 -7.74
CA SER A 386 -19.12 -4.49 -7.68
C SER A 386 -19.88 -3.17 -7.53
N LEU A 387 -21.21 -3.21 -7.62
CA LEU A 387 -22.07 -2.08 -7.26
C LEU A 387 -22.60 -2.25 -5.84
N ARG A 388 -22.79 -1.12 -5.13
CA ARG A 388 -23.46 -1.11 -3.82
C ARG A 388 -24.94 -1.51 -3.94
N ASN A 389 -25.57 -1.09 -5.02
CA ASN A 389 -26.99 -1.32 -5.26
C ASN A 389 -27.20 -1.97 -6.61
N ASN A 390 -28.15 -2.90 -6.69
CA ASN A 390 -28.57 -3.51 -7.95
C ASN A 390 -29.19 -2.45 -8.88
N LEU A 391 -28.94 -2.60 -10.18
CA LEU A 391 -29.63 -1.81 -11.19
C LEU A 391 -31.11 -2.25 -11.30
N LYS A 392 -31.94 -1.38 -11.84
CA LYS A 392 -33.39 -1.60 -11.99
C LYS A 392 -33.76 -1.72 -13.48
N TYR A 393 -34.99 -2.18 -13.72
CA TYR A 393 -35.62 -2.28 -15.04
C TYR A 393 -35.13 -3.40 -15.96
N ALA A 394 -34.63 -4.52 -15.42
CA ALA A 394 -34.50 -5.74 -16.22
C ALA A 394 -35.89 -6.27 -16.60
N LYS A 395 -36.01 -6.83 -17.81
CA LYS A 395 -37.27 -7.39 -18.33
C LYS A 395 -36.94 -8.56 -19.27
N GLN A 396 -37.78 -9.58 -19.28
CA GLN A 396 -37.75 -10.60 -20.30
C GLN A 396 -38.85 -10.34 -21.33
N VAL A 397 -38.47 -10.26 -22.60
CA VAL A 397 -39.39 -10.00 -23.72
C VAL A 397 -39.11 -11.04 -24.81
N ASN A 398 -40.13 -11.87 -25.14
CA ASN A 398 -40.03 -12.92 -26.14
C ASN A 398 -38.77 -13.82 -25.97
N GLY A 399 -38.49 -14.22 -24.72
CA GLY A 399 -37.32 -15.04 -24.41
C GLY A 399 -35.99 -14.29 -24.30
N ASN A 400 -35.94 -13.03 -24.68
CA ASN A 400 -34.71 -12.21 -24.60
C ASN A 400 -34.68 -11.39 -23.31
N VAL A 401 -33.51 -11.35 -22.66
CA VAL A 401 -33.26 -10.52 -21.50
C VAL A 401 -32.95 -9.10 -21.96
N MET A 402 -33.80 -8.15 -21.56
CA MET A 402 -33.67 -6.73 -21.86
C MET A 402 -33.20 -5.98 -20.62
N VAL A 403 -32.21 -5.08 -20.77
CA VAL A 403 -31.63 -4.32 -19.66
C VAL A 403 -31.48 -2.84 -20.01
N PRO A 404 -31.51 -1.90 -19.04
CA PRO A 404 -31.41 -0.46 -19.32
C PRO A 404 -30.01 -0.11 -19.86
N ALA A 405 -29.99 0.40 -21.08
CA ALA A 405 -28.76 0.66 -21.82
C ALA A 405 -27.77 1.56 -21.06
N LYS A 406 -28.21 2.76 -20.67
CA LYS A 406 -27.35 3.75 -20.01
C LYS A 406 -26.77 3.23 -18.70
N ALA A 407 -27.63 2.75 -17.82
CA ALA A 407 -27.23 2.30 -16.49
C ALA A 407 -26.26 1.11 -16.55
N VAL A 408 -26.53 0.12 -17.42
CA VAL A 408 -25.70 -1.07 -17.56
C VAL A 408 -24.36 -0.74 -18.24
N ILE A 409 -24.37 0.06 -19.31
CA ILE A 409 -23.14 0.48 -19.99
C ILE A 409 -22.19 1.21 -19.01
N GLN A 410 -22.74 2.17 -18.25
CA GLN A 410 -21.96 2.91 -17.26
C GLN A 410 -21.47 2.03 -16.10
N ALA A 411 -22.32 1.13 -15.61
CA ALA A 411 -21.94 0.19 -14.56
C ALA A 411 -20.83 -0.79 -14.98
N LEU A 412 -20.78 -1.12 -16.28
CA LEU A 412 -19.70 -1.93 -16.86
C LEU A 412 -18.45 -1.12 -17.23
N GLY A 413 -18.40 0.17 -16.86
CA GLY A 413 -17.25 1.04 -17.11
C GLY A 413 -17.24 1.72 -18.48
N GLY A 414 -18.31 1.59 -19.25
CA GLY A 414 -18.44 2.23 -20.55
C GLY A 414 -18.93 3.68 -20.48
N THR A 415 -18.61 4.47 -21.49
CA THR A 415 -19.23 5.77 -21.71
C THR A 415 -20.51 5.59 -22.52
N TYR A 416 -21.53 6.41 -22.25
CA TYR A 416 -22.80 6.41 -22.96
C TYR A 416 -23.09 7.79 -23.53
N SER A 417 -23.28 7.89 -24.84
CA SER A 417 -23.55 9.14 -25.54
C SER A 417 -24.79 8.98 -26.44
N ALA A 418 -25.85 9.70 -26.09
CA ALA A 418 -27.04 9.78 -26.96
C ALA A 418 -26.79 10.79 -28.07
N LYS A 419 -27.08 10.39 -29.31
CA LYS A 419 -26.97 11.22 -30.52
C LYS A 419 -28.27 11.21 -31.32
N SER A 420 -28.44 12.12 -32.25
CA SER A 420 -29.64 12.21 -33.11
C SER A 420 -29.90 10.91 -33.91
N GLY A 421 -28.85 10.14 -34.19
CA GLY A 421 -28.93 8.86 -34.94
C GLY A 421 -29.05 7.61 -34.07
N GLY A 422 -29.02 7.71 -32.74
CA GLY A 422 -29.02 6.59 -31.84
C GLY A 422 -28.12 6.78 -30.62
N VAL A 423 -27.52 5.71 -30.14
CA VAL A 423 -26.61 5.71 -29.00
C VAL A 423 -25.24 5.21 -29.43
N GLU A 424 -24.21 5.87 -28.95
CA GLU A 424 -22.84 5.36 -28.96
C GLU A 424 -22.38 5.04 -27.55
N ALA A 425 -21.78 3.87 -27.37
CA ALA A 425 -21.10 3.46 -26.14
C ALA A 425 -19.66 3.08 -26.44
N LYS A 426 -18.75 3.41 -25.52
CA LYS A 426 -17.33 3.10 -25.68
C LYS A 426 -16.78 2.40 -24.43
N PHE A 427 -16.10 1.26 -24.61
CA PHE A 427 -15.43 0.47 -23.59
C PHE A 427 -13.94 0.32 -23.98
N GLY A 428 -13.09 1.17 -23.48
CA GLY A 428 -11.70 1.23 -23.96
C GLY A 428 -11.64 1.53 -25.45
N GLN A 429 -11.16 0.59 -26.24
CA GLN A 429 -11.10 0.70 -27.72
C GLN A 429 -12.36 0.16 -28.43
N THR A 430 -13.23 -0.56 -27.71
CA THR A 430 -14.45 -1.11 -28.30
C THR A 430 -15.53 -0.03 -28.39
N MET A 431 -16.05 0.20 -29.59
CA MET A 431 -17.16 1.13 -29.86
C MET A 431 -18.41 0.34 -30.24
N LEU A 432 -19.52 0.66 -29.62
CA LEU A 432 -20.82 0.07 -29.85
C LEU A 432 -21.84 1.16 -30.24
N SER A 433 -22.52 1.00 -31.37
CA SER A 433 -23.58 1.92 -31.78
C SER A 433 -24.87 1.15 -32.04
N PHE A 434 -25.99 1.66 -31.53
CA PHE A 434 -27.31 1.04 -31.68
C PHE A 434 -28.43 2.10 -31.62
N LYS A 435 -29.63 1.74 -32.07
CA LYS A 435 -30.78 2.63 -32.11
C LYS A 435 -32.05 1.91 -31.67
N ALA A 436 -32.93 2.61 -30.93
CA ALA A 436 -34.26 2.11 -30.60
C ALA A 436 -35.04 1.80 -31.89
N GLY A 437 -35.76 0.69 -31.90
CA GLY A 437 -36.56 0.26 -33.03
C GLY A 437 -35.78 -0.38 -34.20
N SER A 438 -34.46 -0.55 -34.06
CA SER A 438 -33.64 -1.20 -35.07
C SER A 438 -33.02 -2.50 -34.55
N ASN A 439 -33.05 -3.56 -35.31
CA ASN A 439 -32.29 -4.79 -35.02
C ASN A 439 -30.85 -4.76 -35.56
N GLN A 440 -30.41 -3.64 -36.15
CA GLN A 440 -29.05 -3.41 -36.60
C GLN A 440 -28.28 -2.59 -35.58
N ALA A 441 -27.09 -3.04 -35.23
CA ALA A 441 -26.10 -2.32 -34.41
C ALA A 441 -24.74 -2.36 -35.08
N LYS A 442 -23.79 -1.55 -34.63
CA LYS A 442 -22.40 -1.62 -35.06
C LYS A 442 -21.49 -1.91 -33.86
N LEU A 443 -20.59 -2.83 -34.04
CA LEU A 443 -19.48 -3.11 -33.14
C LEU A 443 -18.20 -2.70 -33.85
N ASN A 444 -17.56 -1.65 -33.36
CA ASN A 444 -16.54 -0.91 -34.09
C ASN A 444 -17.07 -0.50 -35.49
N GLU A 445 -16.48 -0.96 -36.57
CA GLU A 445 -16.94 -0.69 -37.93
C GLU A 445 -17.85 -1.77 -38.53
N SER A 446 -17.98 -2.91 -37.82
CA SER A 446 -18.73 -4.07 -38.30
C SER A 446 -20.22 -3.98 -37.91
N SER A 447 -21.10 -4.21 -38.88
CA SER A 447 -22.55 -4.32 -38.62
C SER A 447 -22.88 -5.67 -37.99
N ILE A 448 -23.71 -5.66 -36.94
CA ILE A 448 -24.21 -6.85 -36.24
C ILE A 448 -25.73 -6.83 -36.18
N CYS A 449 -26.35 -8.01 -36.27
CA CYS A 449 -27.80 -8.19 -36.14
C CYS A 449 -28.16 -8.57 -34.72
N LEU A 450 -29.01 -7.79 -34.07
CA LEU A 450 -29.42 -8.01 -32.67
C LEU A 450 -30.47 -9.13 -32.58
N LYS A 451 -30.42 -9.94 -31.54
CA LYS A 451 -31.39 -10.98 -31.24
C LYS A 451 -32.77 -10.44 -30.85
N ALA A 452 -32.80 -9.21 -30.34
CA ALA A 452 -34.03 -8.47 -30.08
C ALA A 452 -33.81 -6.98 -30.33
N VAL A 453 -34.87 -6.30 -30.70
CA VAL A 453 -34.83 -4.85 -31.04
C VAL A 453 -34.75 -4.02 -29.74
N PRO A 454 -33.79 -3.09 -29.63
CA PRO A 454 -33.77 -2.10 -28.54
C PRO A 454 -35.09 -1.31 -28.51
N MET A 455 -35.67 -1.15 -27.32
CA MET A 455 -36.97 -0.56 -27.13
C MET A 455 -36.99 0.46 -25.99
N ASN A 456 -37.83 1.49 -26.13
CA ASN A 456 -38.14 2.40 -25.03
C ASN A 456 -39.27 1.81 -24.19
N ASP A 457 -39.08 1.73 -22.87
CA ASP A 457 -40.05 1.30 -21.90
C ASP A 457 -40.00 2.24 -20.68
N LYS A 458 -41.11 2.94 -20.40
CA LYS A 458 -41.25 3.88 -19.28
C LYS A 458 -40.11 4.93 -19.18
N GLY A 459 -39.62 5.41 -20.31
CA GLY A 459 -38.57 6.42 -20.39
C GLY A 459 -37.14 5.85 -20.38
N GLU A 460 -36.96 4.54 -20.21
CA GLU A 460 -35.67 3.87 -20.28
C GLU A 460 -35.47 3.20 -21.65
N LEU A 461 -34.31 3.36 -22.25
CA LEU A 461 -33.92 2.60 -23.42
C LEU A 461 -33.39 1.24 -22.98
N LEU A 462 -34.10 0.18 -23.32
CA LEU A 462 -33.70 -1.19 -23.07
C LEU A 462 -33.00 -1.79 -24.28
N ILE A 463 -31.93 -2.51 -24.02
CA ILE A 463 -31.16 -3.28 -25.02
C ILE A 463 -31.17 -4.77 -24.69
N PRO A 464 -31.08 -5.66 -25.69
CA PRO A 464 -30.89 -7.06 -25.43
C PRO A 464 -29.52 -7.27 -24.76
N ALA A 465 -29.50 -7.99 -23.63
CA ALA A 465 -28.26 -8.22 -22.90
C ALA A 465 -27.23 -9.05 -23.70
N SER A 466 -27.66 -9.80 -24.73
CA SER A 466 -26.79 -10.47 -25.68
C SER A 466 -25.84 -9.49 -26.43
N LEU A 467 -26.25 -8.24 -26.61
CA LEU A 467 -25.39 -7.20 -27.19
C LEU A 467 -24.11 -6.96 -26.38
N LEU A 468 -24.19 -7.09 -25.06
CA LEU A 468 -23.02 -7.00 -24.18
C LEU A 468 -22.12 -8.25 -24.27
N SER A 469 -22.71 -9.40 -24.61
CA SER A 469 -21.92 -10.60 -24.89
C SER A 469 -21.12 -10.44 -26.19
N ASP A 470 -21.73 -9.90 -27.23
CA ASP A 470 -21.07 -9.65 -28.51
C ASP A 470 -19.99 -8.56 -28.40
N ALA A 471 -20.22 -7.51 -27.60
CA ALA A 471 -19.30 -6.38 -27.46
C ALA A 471 -18.15 -6.63 -26.47
N LEU A 472 -18.40 -7.33 -25.38
CA LEU A 472 -17.48 -7.44 -24.22
C LEU A 472 -17.18 -8.87 -23.81
N GLY A 473 -17.77 -9.88 -24.47
CA GLY A 473 -17.72 -11.27 -23.99
C GLY A 473 -18.46 -11.49 -22.67
N ALA A 474 -19.39 -10.60 -22.31
CA ALA A 474 -20.14 -10.73 -21.07
C ALA A 474 -21.06 -11.96 -21.09
N LYS A 475 -21.11 -12.69 -19.96
CA LYS A 475 -22.11 -13.76 -19.79
C LYS A 475 -23.36 -13.18 -19.16
N THR A 476 -24.51 -13.49 -19.75
CA THR A 476 -25.81 -13.05 -19.26
C THR A 476 -26.69 -14.23 -18.90
N THR A 477 -27.28 -14.22 -17.72
CA THR A 477 -28.27 -15.19 -17.26
C THR A 477 -29.51 -14.49 -16.73
N TRP A 478 -30.67 -15.16 -16.81
CA TRP A 478 -31.92 -14.71 -16.24
C TRP A 478 -32.33 -15.63 -15.11
N ASP A 479 -32.49 -15.05 -13.93
CA ASP A 479 -33.07 -15.73 -12.78
C ASP A 479 -34.59 -15.63 -12.84
N ALA A 480 -35.23 -16.71 -13.26
CA ALA A 480 -36.70 -16.74 -13.39
C ALA A 480 -37.41 -16.68 -12.04
N LYS A 481 -36.81 -17.12 -10.95
CA LYS A 481 -37.37 -17.10 -9.59
C LYS A 481 -37.47 -15.66 -9.07
N TRP A 482 -36.42 -14.89 -9.24
CA TRP A 482 -36.37 -13.51 -8.73
C TRP A 482 -36.62 -12.49 -9.81
N LYS A 483 -36.80 -12.90 -11.07
CA LYS A 483 -37.02 -12.05 -12.25
C LYS A 483 -35.93 -10.97 -12.34
N GLN A 484 -34.67 -11.38 -12.38
CA GLN A 484 -33.53 -10.50 -12.47
C GLN A 484 -32.50 -11.02 -13.46
N ALA A 485 -31.77 -10.11 -14.08
CA ALA A 485 -30.64 -10.42 -14.95
C ALA A 485 -29.32 -10.36 -14.18
N HIS A 486 -28.43 -11.31 -14.47
CA HIS A 486 -27.05 -11.31 -14.02
C HIS A 486 -26.14 -11.19 -15.23
N ILE A 487 -25.25 -10.19 -15.22
CA ILE A 487 -24.29 -9.89 -16.28
C ILE A 487 -22.90 -9.95 -15.65
N SER A 488 -22.03 -10.84 -16.14
CA SER A 488 -20.68 -10.99 -15.63
C SER A 488 -19.63 -10.74 -16.70
N LEU A 489 -18.61 -9.95 -16.35
CA LEU A 489 -17.37 -9.79 -17.08
C LEU A 489 -16.25 -10.53 -16.32
N GLY A 490 -15.97 -11.76 -16.73
CA GLY A 490 -15.07 -12.68 -16.01
C GLY A 490 -15.81 -13.58 -15.02
N THR A 491 -15.08 -14.28 -14.16
CA THR A 491 -15.64 -15.38 -13.38
C THR A 491 -16.37 -14.99 -12.09
N ASP A 492 -16.05 -13.85 -11.46
CA ASP A 492 -16.47 -13.61 -10.07
C ASP A 492 -17.17 -12.24 -9.83
N ALA A 493 -17.28 -11.39 -10.83
CA ALA A 493 -17.95 -10.10 -10.70
C ALA A 493 -19.23 -10.07 -11.53
N THR A 494 -20.35 -9.98 -10.84
CA THR A 494 -21.69 -10.02 -11.45
C THR A 494 -22.44 -8.73 -11.20
N LEU A 495 -22.86 -8.08 -12.27
CA LEU A 495 -23.81 -6.98 -12.24
C LEU A 495 -25.23 -7.55 -12.20
N THR A 496 -25.99 -7.24 -11.15
CA THR A 496 -27.39 -7.64 -11.06
C THR A 496 -28.31 -6.49 -11.47
N VAL A 497 -29.24 -6.78 -12.37
CA VAL A 497 -30.28 -5.86 -12.82
C VAL A 497 -31.63 -6.46 -12.47
N VAL A 498 -32.33 -5.84 -11.51
CA VAL A 498 -33.61 -6.35 -11.02
C VAL A 498 -34.78 -5.84 -11.87
N SER A 499 -35.83 -6.65 -11.97
CA SER A 499 -37.13 -6.19 -12.50
C SER A 499 -37.95 -5.41 -11.46
N SER A 500 -39.04 -4.80 -11.89
CA SER A 500 -40.00 -4.15 -10.98
C SER A 500 -40.67 -5.13 -10.01
N GLU A 501 -40.64 -6.43 -10.31
CA GLU A 501 -41.26 -7.47 -9.50
C GLU A 501 -40.32 -8.08 -8.46
N THR A 502 -39.01 -7.99 -8.68
CA THR A 502 -37.97 -8.67 -7.86
C THR A 502 -38.11 -8.37 -6.37
N ALA A 503 -38.25 -7.09 -6.00
CA ALA A 503 -38.40 -6.70 -4.59
C ALA A 503 -39.61 -7.34 -3.91
N GLY A 504 -40.73 -7.39 -4.62
CA GLY A 504 -41.96 -8.05 -4.12
C GLY A 504 -41.78 -9.55 -3.96
N LEU A 505 -41.10 -10.20 -4.91
CA LEU A 505 -40.84 -11.65 -4.86
C LEU A 505 -39.91 -12.00 -3.71
N ILE A 506 -38.82 -11.24 -3.51
CA ILE A 506 -37.90 -11.43 -2.40
C ILE A 506 -38.61 -11.23 -1.06
N LYS A 507 -39.33 -10.12 -0.93
CA LYS A 507 -40.13 -9.84 0.27
C LYS A 507 -41.09 -10.98 0.59
N LYS A 508 -41.85 -11.46 -0.40
CA LYS A 508 -42.79 -12.57 -0.24
C LYS A 508 -42.11 -13.86 0.20
N ALA A 509 -40.92 -14.13 -0.36
CA ALA A 509 -40.14 -15.31 0.03
C ALA A 509 -39.62 -15.18 1.47
N MET A 510 -39.13 -14.00 1.88
CA MET A 510 -38.69 -13.76 3.25
C MET A 510 -39.82 -13.84 4.26
N GLN A 511 -41.00 -13.33 3.90
CA GLN A 511 -42.18 -13.44 4.74
C GLN A 511 -42.59 -14.90 5.01
N GLY A 512 -42.42 -15.77 4.02
CA GLY A 512 -42.72 -17.20 4.16
C GLY A 512 -44.08 -17.46 4.83
N ASN A 513 -44.08 -18.29 5.89
CA ASN A 513 -45.28 -18.61 6.65
C ASN A 513 -45.87 -17.43 7.43
N LEU A 514 -45.13 -16.33 7.64
CA LEU A 514 -45.65 -15.15 8.33
C LEU A 514 -46.66 -14.38 7.47
N ALA A 515 -46.64 -14.54 6.16
CA ALA A 515 -47.60 -13.91 5.25
C ALA A 515 -49.07 -14.29 5.58
N LYS A 516 -49.30 -15.43 6.24
CA LYS A 516 -50.63 -15.88 6.69
C LYS A 516 -51.33 -14.90 7.65
N PHE A 517 -50.59 -14.04 8.32
CA PHE A 517 -51.14 -13.07 9.26
C PHE A 517 -51.62 -11.79 8.55
N ILE A 518 -51.16 -11.50 7.34
CA ILE A 518 -51.54 -10.32 6.56
C ILE A 518 -53.03 -10.39 6.23
N GLY A 519 -53.74 -9.29 6.42
CA GLY A 519 -55.18 -9.18 6.24
C GLY A 519 -56.01 -9.63 7.44
N ARG A 520 -55.41 -10.30 8.43
CA ARG A 520 -56.14 -10.71 9.63
C ARG A 520 -56.37 -9.54 10.58
N THR A 521 -57.45 -9.65 11.31
CA THR A 521 -57.87 -8.65 12.29
C THR A 521 -57.73 -9.21 13.71
N TYR A 522 -57.22 -8.35 14.59
CA TYR A 522 -57.02 -8.61 16.00
C TYR A 522 -57.57 -7.46 16.84
N TRP A 523 -57.74 -7.68 18.12
CA TRP A 523 -58.09 -6.66 19.09
C TRP A 523 -57.02 -6.60 20.17
N VAL A 524 -56.57 -5.37 20.47
CA VAL A 524 -55.53 -5.14 21.48
C VAL A 524 -56.00 -5.64 22.84
N ASN A 525 -55.22 -6.47 23.51
CA ASN A 525 -55.36 -6.65 24.94
C ASN A 525 -54.31 -5.84 25.68
N GLU A 526 -53.01 -6.14 25.42
CA GLU A 526 -51.88 -5.36 25.90
C GLU A 526 -50.82 -5.39 24.81
N PHE A 527 -50.72 -4.32 24.02
CA PHE A 527 -49.76 -4.25 22.92
C PHE A 527 -49.46 -2.80 22.58
N GLU A 528 -48.19 -2.42 22.70
CA GLU A 528 -47.71 -1.06 22.52
C GLU A 528 -48.56 -0.08 23.38
N ASP A 529 -48.46 1.21 23.14
CA ASP A 529 -49.30 2.22 23.80
C ASP A 529 -50.69 2.34 23.17
N LEU A 530 -51.31 1.23 22.76
CA LEU A 530 -52.58 1.23 22.11
C LEU A 530 -53.72 1.01 23.11
N GLU A 531 -54.85 1.67 22.86
CA GLU A 531 -56.04 1.51 23.69
C GLU A 531 -56.51 0.05 23.67
N ARG A 532 -56.75 -0.52 24.84
CA ARG A 532 -57.26 -1.89 24.99
C ARG A 532 -58.55 -2.08 24.23
N PHE A 533 -58.63 -3.22 23.57
CA PHE A 533 -59.77 -3.66 22.74
C PHE A 533 -59.98 -2.82 21.48
N SER A 534 -59.02 -1.94 21.12
CA SER A 534 -59.02 -1.32 19.80
C SER A 534 -58.75 -2.35 18.71
N LYS A 535 -59.39 -2.15 17.56
CA LYS A 535 -59.25 -3.06 16.41
C LYS A 535 -57.99 -2.77 15.62
N LEU A 536 -57.20 -3.80 15.32
CA LEU A 536 -56.02 -3.76 14.46
C LEU A 536 -56.19 -4.71 13.27
N THR A 537 -55.80 -4.26 12.08
CA THR A 537 -55.69 -5.13 10.91
C THR A 537 -54.23 -5.20 10.51
N VAL A 538 -53.65 -6.39 10.37
CA VAL A 538 -52.29 -6.59 9.86
C VAL A 538 -52.28 -6.24 8.38
N THR A 539 -51.54 -5.22 8.00
CA THR A 539 -51.43 -4.79 6.60
C THR A 539 -50.19 -5.33 5.94
N ASP A 540 -49.15 -5.60 6.72
CA ASP A 540 -47.89 -6.14 6.20
C ASP A 540 -47.06 -6.81 7.31
N VAL A 541 -46.07 -7.61 6.88
CA VAL A 541 -44.96 -8.13 7.71
C VAL A 541 -43.66 -7.83 6.94
N LEU A 542 -42.93 -6.81 7.40
CA LEU A 542 -41.79 -6.29 6.68
C LEU A 542 -40.49 -6.93 7.20
N PRO A 543 -39.76 -7.72 6.38
CA PRO A 543 -38.43 -8.16 6.73
C PRO A 543 -37.43 -6.98 6.70
N ASP A 544 -36.45 -7.01 7.56
CA ASP A 544 -35.29 -6.10 7.54
C ASP A 544 -34.02 -6.81 7.06
N ASP A 545 -32.93 -6.04 6.99
CA ASP A 545 -31.63 -6.54 6.51
C ASP A 545 -30.95 -7.53 7.49
N LYS A 546 -31.42 -7.60 8.74
CA LYS A 546 -30.92 -8.52 9.77
C LYS A 546 -31.69 -9.83 9.83
N GLY A 547 -32.74 -9.97 9.01
CA GLY A 547 -33.61 -11.14 9.03
C GLY A 547 -34.67 -11.08 10.13
N GLU A 548 -34.92 -9.91 10.73
CA GLU A 548 -36.01 -9.64 11.64
C GLU A 548 -37.20 -9.07 10.89
N PHE A 549 -38.39 -9.04 11.55
CA PHE A 549 -39.62 -8.64 10.94
C PHE A 549 -40.34 -7.57 11.79
N ASN A 550 -40.80 -6.53 11.13
CA ASN A 550 -41.77 -5.60 11.72
C ASN A 550 -43.18 -5.92 11.23
N VAL A 551 -44.11 -6.10 12.13
CA VAL A 551 -45.51 -6.23 11.79
C VAL A 551 -46.12 -4.85 11.66
N ILE A 552 -46.79 -4.61 10.54
CA ILE A 552 -47.46 -3.35 10.27
C ILE A 552 -48.98 -3.54 10.47
N PHE A 553 -49.54 -2.77 11.38
CA PHE A 553 -50.94 -2.76 11.68
C PHE A 553 -51.58 -1.47 11.19
N LYS A 554 -52.87 -1.54 10.90
CA LYS A 554 -53.75 -0.40 10.66
C LYS A 554 -54.88 -0.41 11.70
N THR A 555 -55.05 0.69 12.41
CA THR A 555 -56.14 0.88 13.36
C THR A 555 -57.48 1.13 12.65
N ALA A 556 -58.62 1.08 13.37
CA ALA A 556 -59.92 1.43 12.83
C ALA A 556 -60.01 2.89 12.34
N SER A 557 -59.22 3.81 12.94
CA SER A 557 -59.11 5.21 12.50
C SER A 557 -58.19 5.42 11.29
N GLY A 558 -57.56 4.35 10.78
CA GLY A 558 -56.63 4.41 9.65
C GLY A 558 -55.16 4.71 10.01
N LYS A 559 -54.82 4.92 11.29
CA LYS A 559 -53.44 5.13 11.76
C LYS A 559 -52.62 3.85 11.55
N THR A 560 -51.42 3.99 11.02
CA THR A 560 -50.46 2.89 10.90
C THR A 560 -49.66 2.76 12.20
N VAL A 561 -49.51 1.53 12.69
CA VAL A 561 -48.71 1.16 13.84
C VAL A 561 -47.69 0.12 13.38
N LYS A 562 -46.44 0.29 13.79
CA LYS A 562 -45.32 -0.60 13.46
C LYS A 562 -44.81 -1.23 14.75
N SER A 563 -44.71 -2.54 14.79
CA SER A 563 -44.09 -3.22 15.93
C SER A 563 -42.58 -2.96 15.97
N TYR A 564 -41.94 -3.23 17.10
CA TYR A 564 -40.48 -3.41 17.15
C TYR A 564 -40.02 -4.58 16.25
N PRO A 565 -38.75 -4.63 15.87
CA PRO A 565 -38.20 -5.76 15.10
C PRO A 565 -38.29 -7.05 15.92
N MET A 566 -38.72 -8.15 15.29
CA MET A 566 -38.92 -9.46 15.91
C MET A 566 -38.39 -10.57 15.01
N ARG A 567 -37.88 -11.64 15.61
CA ARG A 567 -37.59 -12.87 14.88
C ARG A 567 -38.90 -13.54 14.42
N SER A 568 -38.80 -14.41 13.41
CA SER A 568 -39.96 -15.13 12.88
C SER A 568 -40.77 -15.90 13.96
N SER A 569 -40.09 -16.48 14.96
CA SER A 569 -40.70 -17.16 16.10
C SER A 569 -41.47 -16.20 16.99
N GLU A 570 -40.91 -15.01 17.26
CA GLU A 570 -41.50 -13.98 18.10
C GLU A 570 -42.76 -13.38 17.43
N VAL A 571 -42.72 -13.15 16.12
CA VAL A 571 -43.92 -12.77 15.35
C VAL A 571 -45.04 -13.82 15.48
N THR A 572 -44.66 -15.10 15.37
CA THR A 572 -45.62 -16.20 15.52
C THR A 572 -46.20 -16.24 16.94
N GLN A 573 -45.36 -16.02 17.94
CA GLN A 573 -45.79 -15.98 19.35
C GLN A 573 -46.69 -14.78 19.64
N LEU A 574 -46.42 -13.59 19.10
CA LEU A 574 -47.25 -12.40 19.24
C LEU A 574 -48.72 -12.69 18.83
N PHE A 575 -48.91 -13.41 17.73
CA PHE A 575 -50.27 -13.76 17.27
C PHE A 575 -50.87 -14.98 17.96
N ALA A 576 -50.10 -15.77 18.64
CA ALA A 576 -50.56 -16.88 19.46
C ALA A 576 -50.89 -16.46 20.89
N ASP A 577 -50.23 -15.42 21.39
CA ASP A 577 -50.39 -14.90 22.73
C ASP A 577 -51.63 -14.02 22.88
N ARG A 578 -52.62 -14.56 23.52
CA ARG A 578 -53.88 -13.86 23.79
C ARG A 578 -53.78 -12.77 24.85
N SER A 579 -52.69 -12.71 25.59
CA SER A 579 -52.41 -11.61 26.51
C SER A 579 -52.14 -10.32 25.74
N SER A 580 -51.46 -10.41 24.60
CA SER A 580 -51.16 -9.27 23.74
C SER A 580 -52.26 -8.94 22.75
N LEU A 581 -52.76 -9.92 22.00
CA LEU A 581 -53.71 -9.74 20.91
C LEU A 581 -54.82 -10.78 20.96
N LEU A 582 -56.09 -10.32 20.95
CA LEU A 582 -57.26 -11.18 20.87
C LEU A 582 -57.66 -11.43 19.41
N THR A 583 -58.04 -12.68 19.09
CA THR A 583 -58.48 -13.08 17.75
C THR A 583 -59.99 -12.84 17.52
N TYR A 584 -60.67 -12.24 18.46
CA TYR A 584 -62.09 -11.98 18.44
C TYR A 584 -62.39 -10.61 19.02
N ASP A 585 -63.52 -10.04 18.62
CA ASP A 585 -64.08 -8.80 19.18
C ASP A 585 -64.67 -9.07 20.58
N PRO A 586 -64.04 -8.56 21.65
CA PRO A 586 -64.43 -8.86 23.01
C PRO A 586 -65.85 -8.28 23.34
N TYR A 587 -66.17 -7.13 22.75
CA TYR A 587 -67.47 -6.51 22.95
C TYR A 587 -68.63 -7.30 22.27
N LYS A 588 -68.32 -7.97 21.17
CA LYS A 588 -69.27 -8.85 20.51
C LYS A 588 -69.44 -10.18 21.23
N LYS A 589 -68.37 -10.72 21.77
CA LYS A 589 -68.34 -12.00 22.46
C LYS A 589 -68.99 -11.94 23.83
N TYR A 590 -68.71 -10.87 24.59
CA TYR A 590 -69.18 -10.73 25.95
C TYR A 590 -70.10 -9.55 26.08
N LYS A 591 -71.30 -9.82 26.67
CA LYS A 591 -72.34 -8.82 26.87
C LYS A 591 -72.29 -8.27 28.31
N TRP A 592 -71.11 -7.78 28.74
CA TRP A 592 -70.95 -7.23 30.08
C TRP A 592 -71.39 -5.77 30.15
N SER A 593 -71.68 -5.29 31.39
CA SER A 593 -72.03 -3.91 31.62
C SER A 593 -70.87 -2.94 31.33
N ALA A 594 -71.22 -1.67 31.07
CA ALA A 594 -70.25 -0.63 30.83
C ALA A 594 -69.28 -0.44 32.03
N SER A 595 -69.76 -0.66 33.26
CA SER A 595 -68.93 -0.58 34.48
C SER A 595 -67.85 -1.68 34.52
N ILE A 596 -68.20 -2.90 34.16
CA ILE A 596 -67.26 -4.02 34.07
C ILE A 596 -66.20 -3.75 32.97
N TRP A 597 -66.59 -3.28 31.81
CA TRP A 597 -65.66 -2.91 30.73
C TRP A 597 -64.73 -1.80 31.15
N LYS A 598 -65.21 -0.80 31.89
CA LYS A 598 -64.39 0.28 32.44
C LYS A 598 -63.27 -0.27 33.37
N GLN A 599 -63.66 -1.18 34.28
CA GLN A 599 -62.73 -1.82 35.21
C GLN A 599 -61.68 -2.65 34.46
N ILE A 600 -62.11 -3.50 33.50
CA ILE A 600 -61.19 -4.34 32.71
C ILE A 600 -60.22 -3.48 31.91
N LYS A 601 -60.69 -2.40 31.25
CA LYS A 601 -59.80 -1.47 30.53
C LYS A 601 -58.78 -0.80 31.44
N ALA A 602 -59.16 -0.51 32.68
CA ALA A 602 -58.29 0.08 33.67
C ALA A 602 -57.36 -0.93 34.35
N GLY A 603 -57.37 -2.21 33.94
CA GLY A 603 -56.57 -3.26 34.57
C GLY A 603 -57.01 -3.56 36.01
N GLN A 604 -58.26 -3.29 36.36
CA GLN A 604 -58.79 -3.48 37.71
C GLN A 604 -59.56 -4.79 37.79
N VAL A 605 -59.48 -5.45 38.95
CA VAL A 605 -60.20 -6.65 39.29
C VAL A 605 -60.99 -6.39 40.56
N SER A 606 -62.24 -6.86 40.62
CA SER A 606 -63.10 -6.71 41.78
C SER A 606 -63.81 -8.03 42.12
N LEU A 607 -64.24 -8.13 43.38
CA LEU A 607 -64.99 -9.30 43.84
C LEU A 607 -66.29 -9.50 42.98
N GLY A 608 -66.57 -10.77 42.70
CA GLY A 608 -67.68 -11.15 41.84
C GLY A 608 -67.36 -11.20 40.35
N MET A 609 -66.22 -10.73 39.91
CA MET A 609 -65.76 -10.90 38.51
C MET A 609 -65.61 -12.37 38.14
N THR A 610 -65.95 -12.70 36.87
CA THR A 610 -65.70 -14.04 36.31
C THR A 610 -64.23 -14.24 35.97
N LYS A 611 -63.81 -15.48 35.77
CA LYS A 611 -62.48 -15.82 35.33
C LYS A 611 -62.07 -15.11 34.03
N GLU A 612 -63.01 -15.05 33.07
CA GLU A 612 -62.78 -14.36 31.80
C GLU A 612 -62.64 -12.85 32.00
N GLN A 613 -63.35 -12.23 32.94
CA GLN A 613 -63.18 -10.81 33.24
C GLN A 613 -61.86 -10.52 33.88
N VAL A 614 -61.42 -11.37 34.82
CA VAL A 614 -60.08 -11.26 35.47
C VAL A 614 -59.00 -11.49 34.46
N GLN A 615 -59.15 -12.52 33.60
CA GLN A 615 -58.13 -12.80 32.56
C GLN A 615 -58.01 -11.67 31.53
N LEU A 616 -59.13 -11.05 31.13
CA LEU A 616 -59.06 -9.88 30.26
C LEU A 616 -58.53 -8.64 30.97
N SER A 617 -58.59 -8.55 32.31
CA SER A 617 -58.05 -7.43 33.08
C SER A 617 -56.57 -7.57 33.37
N TRP A 618 -56.16 -8.71 33.91
CA TRP A 618 -54.81 -8.95 34.41
C TRP A 618 -53.96 -9.88 33.53
N GLY A 619 -54.51 -10.40 32.45
CA GLY A 619 -53.81 -11.37 31.58
C GLY A 619 -53.91 -12.80 32.11
N ASN A 620 -53.02 -13.67 31.57
CA ASN A 620 -52.93 -15.05 32.01
C ASN A 620 -52.21 -15.15 33.36
N PRO A 621 -52.75 -15.92 34.34
CA PRO A 621 -52.00 -16.16 35.57
C PRO A 621 -50.73 -16.98 35.32
N ALA A 622 -49.69 -16.72 36.12
CA ALA A 622 -48.43 -17.47 36.09
C ALA A 622 -48.61 -18.87 36.71
N ALA A 623 -49.49 -18.99 37.68
CA ALA A 623 -49.82 -20.26 38.33
C ALA A 623 -51.30 -20.39 38.60
N LYS A 624 -51.84 -21.62 38.57
CA LYS A 624 -53.21 -21.96 38.95
C LYS A 624 -53.18 -23.14 39.88
N ASP A 625 -53.91 -23.01 40.97
CA ASP A 625 -54.16 -24.10 41.92
C ASP A 625 -55.66 -24.34 42.04
N ILE A 626 -56.06 -25.61 42.08
CA ILE A 626 -57.46 -26.01 42.20
C ILE A 626 -57.59 -26.97 43.38
N THR A 627 -58.33 -26.54 44.36
CA THR A 627 -58.69 -27.34 45.54
C THR A 627 -60.19 -27.62 45.58
N SER A 628 -60.55 -28.90 45.72
CA SER A 628 -61.93 -29.29 45.80
C SER A 628 -62.20 -29.96 47.16
N GLY A 629 -63.25 -29.52 47.86
CA GLY A 629 -63.65 -30.04 49.16
C GLY A 629 -65.05 -29.49 49.55
N GLY A 630 -65.85 -30.31 50.28
CA GLY A 630 -67.17 -29.90 50.81
C GLY A 630 -68.17 -29.44 49.76
N GLY A 631 -68.14 -30.01 48.54
CA GLY A 631 -69.03 -29.64 47.44
C GLY A 631 -68.67 -28.30 46.75
N LYS A 632 -67.57 -27.69 47.07
CA LYS A 632 -67.07 -26.44 46.43
C LYS A 632 -65.71 -26.63 45.77
N THR A 633 -65.54 -26.01 44.65
CA THR A 633 -64.23 -25.93 44.01
C THR A 633 -63.71 -24.51 44.15
N ILE A 634 -62.51 -24.37 44.73
CA ILE A 634 -61.74 -23.11 44.84
C ILE A 634 -60.61 -23.17 43.80
N GLU A 635 -60.59 -22.24 42.92
CA GLU A 635 -59.51 -22.07 41.97
C GLU A 635 -58.79 -20.77 42.31
N THR A 636 -57.46 -20.87 42.58
CA THR A 636 -56.60 -19.73 42.93
C THR A 636 -55.64 -19.46 41.81
N TRP A 637 -55.60 -18.24 41.32
CA TRP A 637 -54.72 -17.74 40.30
C TRP A 637 -53.64 -16.84 40.90
N GLY A 638 -52.38 -17.20 40.69
CA GLY A 638 -51.23 -16.39 41.09
C GLY A 638 -50.63 -15.71 39.87
N TYR A 639 -50.26 -14.44 40.00
CA TYR A 639 -49.64 -13.62 39.00
C TYR A 639 -48.18 -13.29 39.35
N SER A 640 -47.35 -12.97 38.37
CA SER A 640 -45.91 -12.69 38.57
C SER A 640 -45.63 -11.46 39.44
N ASN A 641 -46.58 -10.57 39.61
CA ASN A 641 -46.51 -9.39 40.50
C ASN A 641 -47.02 -9.66 41.90
N PHE A 642 -47.10 -10.94 42.31
CA PHE A 642 -47.64 -11.41 43.57
C PHE A 642 -49.12 -11.19 43.81
N ASN A 643 -49.84 -10.71 42.84
CA ASN A 643 -51.31 -10.62 42.92
C ASN A 643 -51.90 -12.02 42.90
N ILE A 644 -52.94 -12.24 43.73
CA ILE A 644 -53.68 -13.51 43.84
C ILE A 644 -55.17 -13.25 43.72
N VAL A 645 -55.86 -14.10 42.95
CA VAL A 645 -57.34 -14.12 42.93
C VAL A 645 -57.82 -15.53 43.12
N SER A 646 -58.70 -15.73 44.14
CA SER A 646 -59.37 -17.01 44.34
C SER A 646 -60.80 -16.93 43.88
N PHE A 647 -61.26 -18.00 43.23
CA PHE A 647 -62.59 -18.12 42.66
C PHE A 647 -63.39 -19.27 43.31
N VAL A 648 -64.61 -19.05 43.61
CA VAL A 648 -65.64 -20.10 43.97
C VAL A 648 -66.77 -20.02 42.95
N ASN A 649 -67.08 -21.18 42.39
CA ASN A 649 -68.10 -21.26 41.31
C ASN A 649 -67.85 -20.27 40.17
N GLY A 650 -66.58 -20.05 39.80
CA GLY A 650 -66.15 -19.17 38.71
C GLY A 650 -66.25 -17.67 39.02
N LYS A 651 -66.54 -17.25 40.24
CA LYS A 651 -66.62 -15.85 40.68
C LYS A 651 -65.49 -15.54 41.65
N ALA A 652 -64.82 -14.40 41.49
CA ALA A 652 -63.76 -13.93 42.40
C ALA A 652 -64.29 -13.63 43.78
N ILE A 653 -63.72 -14.28 44.80
CA ILE A 653 -64.11 -14.14 46.23
C ILE A 653 -63.00 -13.57 47.10
N LEU A 654 -61.74 -13.64 46.65
CA LEU A 654 -60.59 -13.08 47.34
C LEU A 654 -59.65 -12.46 46.29
N ILE A 655 -59.17 -11.29 46.57
CA ILE A 655 -58.13 -10.58 45.78
C ILE A 655 -57.08 -10.08 46.74
N ILE A 656 -55.83 -10.43 46.44
CA ILE A 656 -54.64 -9.93 47.14
C ILE A 656 -53.79 -9.20 46.07
N MET A 657 -53.45 -7.94 46.31
CA MET A 657 -52.68 -7.09 45.44
C MET A 657 -51.40 -6.60 46.12
#